data_669042b7be8d67b3a9d6c7ec3d511fd5
#
_entry.id   669042b7be8d67b3a9d6c7ec3d511fd5
#
_cell.length_a   1.000
_cell.length_b   1.000
_cell.length_c   1.000
_cell.angle_alpha   90.00
_cell.angle_beta   90.00
_cell.angle_gamma   90.00
#
_symmetry.space_group_name_H-M   'P 1'
#
loop_
_entity.id
_entity.type
_entity.pdbx_description
1 polymer ?
#
loop_
_entity_poly.entity_id
_entity_poly.type
_entity_poly.pdbx_seq_one_letter_code
_entity_poly.pdbx_strand_id
1 'polypeptide(L)'
;MLKKNEALVFSTARALREYKKSLFGFDVALNKCYDLGEFFERVIIVNGLKKADTATKLYCLKNAISSVKEAKEALGIPSEFFAFLKCSEYIFSFFKELCLFGVSIEEIELKDTYDNFGEHLRILAKLFKEYEKNLKAKGFYDEISSDYEINDSFIKEFSSIKIFLDGIPSKHEMQVFKSISQLCELKLGFKTTEFNFKLQNLITESFNIPLKNGFEYEINASENKIISEEKLAPKKPESIRVQGFSERSLQCAFVFDEISRMVRAGLKADEIAVILPDESFAQILRNIDENNMLNYAMGKSVRDELAFCVLNAVQNTLKKDTAYHYETKYLEFFKNSYENPADFGAINELLKPLYEHSTNASELENIFSKELFSLEMLSKNLQTLKTKEVLELILDALSKASVSLSGGGAVTAMGLLESRGAKPKGVIIVDFNDDIVPKRSQKELFLSSKIRARAGLISHKDRENLQKGYYNALINGAKYLSISFTQNEQSVKSRFLKELGLDECELKNDEKNYEIALAKPERILEFLKPNLRIKHDFFASALSFSSLSTFLKCHELYYYKYILGLKEPRNLTALRDSADFGTTIHGALARYFSEHKDSCDYKLLCFMLDSAFKASSSIDELEFEMLKERLKRFCELQNEHFSRGWRVSACEKELKNEFCGIKIEGKIDRIDINENGELCVIDYKTGSLPKNDLQLQFYKALSGASKGYFIDLKESMDFDEKKPSQRAKPVILEDEIQKIKDFFAGQNDGFVCSCGGKEHGYSFKELLKGQL
;
A
#
# COMPACT_ATOMS: atom_id res chain seq x y z
N MET A 1 -31.11 24.07 -2.19
CA MET A 1 -31.53 23.22 -3.29
C MET A 1 -30.97 21.83 -3.04
N LEU A 2 -31.84 20.85 -2.78
CA LEU A 2 -31.45 19.44 -2.71
C LEU A 2 -30.82 19.10 -4.07
N LYS A 3 -29.52 18.77 -4.09
CA LYS A 3 -28.87 18.26 -5.32
C LYS A 3 -29.62 17.02 -5.77
N LYS A 4 -29.95 16.98 -7.07
CA LYS A 4 -30.45 15.77 -7.71
C LYS A 4 -29.59 14.58 -7.30
N ASN A 5 -30.20 13.42 -7.04
CA ASN A 5 -29.49 12.21 -6.68
C ASN A 5 -28.67 11.71 -7.87
N GLU A 6 -27.43 12.18 -8.02
CA GLU A 6 -26.52 11.85 -9.13
C GLU A 6 -25.53 10.77 -8.68
N ALA A 7 -25.33 9.75 -9.52
CA ALA A 7 -24.25 8.79 -9.34
C ALA A 7 -23.04 9.15 -10.20
N LEU A 8 -21.84 9.03 -9.64
CA LEU A 8 -20.59 9.22 -10.35
C LEU A 8 -19.88 7.86 -10.51
N VAL A 9 -19.52 7.53 -11.74
CA VAL A 9 -18.87 6.26 -12.08
C VAL A 9 -17.50 6.54 -12.69
N PHE A 10 -16.47 5.98 -12.11
CA PHE A 10 -15.07 6.18 -12.52
C PHE A 10 -14.52 4.93 -13.20
N SER A 11 -13.70 5.11 -14.22
CA SER A 11 -13.08 3.99 -14.94
C SER A 11 -12.20 3.09 -14.09
N THR A 12 -11.66 3.59 -12.97
CA THR A 12 -10.80 2.84 -12.05
C THR A 12 -11.07 3.22 -10.60
N ALA A 13 -10.82 2.28 -9.67
CA ALA A 13 -10.89 2.54 -8.23
C ALA A 13 -9.89 3.64 -7.79
N ARG A 14 -8.77 3.82 -8.50
CA ARG A 14 -7.83 4.90 -8.26
C ARG A 14 -8.41 6.27 -8.63
N ALA A 15 -9.00 6.40 -9.81
CA ALA A 15 -9.66 7.64 -10.22
C ALA A 15 -10.75 8.06 -9.22
N LEU A 16 -11.49 7.08 -8.70
CA LEU A 16 -12.48 7.28 -7.64
C LEU A 16 -11.82 7.78 -6.34
N ARG A 17 -10.70 7.18 -5.93
CA ARG A 17 -9.96 7.62 -4.72
C ARG A 17 -9.40 9.03 -4.87
N GLU A 18 -8.82 9.35 -6.03
CA GLU A 18 -8.30 10.71 -6.31
C GLU A 18 -9.43 11.75 -6.32
N TYR A 19 -10.60 11.41 -6.85
CA TYR A 19 -11.77 12.27 -6.76
C TYR A 19 -12.20 12.50 -5.29
N LYS A 20 -12.32 11.44 -4.50
CA LYS A 20 -12.66 11.57 -3.06
C LYS A 20 -11.61 12.40 -2.31
N LYS A 21 -10.31 12.18 -2.61
CA LYS A 21 -9.21 12.96 -2.02
C LYS A 21 -9.28 14.45 -2.37
N SER A 22 -9.69 14.80 -3.59
CA SER A 22 -9.85 16.20 -4.01
C SER A 22 -10.98 16.95 -3.27
N LEU A 23 -11.90 16.22 -2.66
CA LEU A 23 -13.00 16.77 -1.85
C LEU A 23 -12.67 16.83 -0.34
N PHE A 24 -11.51 16.32 0.06
CA PHE A 24 -11.10 16.32 1.45
C PHE A 24 -10.90 17.75 1.96
N GLY A 25 -11.53 18.09 3.08
CA GLY A 25 -11.52 19.43 3.65
C GLY A 25 -12.71 20.31 3.26
N PHE A 26 -13.59 19.81 2.38
CA PHE A 26 -14.85 20.48 2.06
C PHE A 26 -16.01 19.76 2.77
N ASP A 27 -16.87 20.53 3.42
CA ASP A 27 -18.10 20.01 4.05
C ASP A 27 -19.19 19.82 2.98
N VAL A 28 -19.01 18.78 2.12
CA VAL A 28 -19.89 18.48 0.99
C VAL A 28 -20.46 17.08 1.13
N ALA A 29 -21.77 16.93 0.98
CA ALA A 29 -22.41 15.63 0.86
C ALA A 29 -21.90 14.94 -0.41
N LEU A 30 -21.29 13.76 -0.26
CA LEU A 30 -20.77 12.99 -1.38
C LEU A 30 -21.91 12.38 -2.20
N ASN A 31 -21.84 12.50 -3.50
CA ASN A 31 -22.66 11.71 -4.43
C ASN A 31 -22.33 10.22 -4.24
N LYS A 32 -23.26 9.33 -4.60
CA LYS A 32 -22.94 7.91 -4.68
C LYS A 32 -21.87 7.72 -5.79
N CYS A 33 -20.74 7.13 -5.40
CA CYS A 33 -19.58 6.98 -6.27
C CYS A 33 -19.22 5.50 -6.39
N TYR A 34 -19.00 5.04 -7.62
CA TYR A 34 -18.66 3.67 -7.97
C TYR A 34 -17.43 3.63 -8.87
N ASP A 35 -16.66 2.56 -8.81
CA ASP A 35 -15.83 2.21 -9.96
C ASP A 35 -16.69 1.46 -11.02
N LEU A 36 -16.16 1.39 -12.24
CA LEU A 36 -16.92 0.83 -13.37
C LEU A 36 -17.27 -0.66 -13.15
N GLY A 37 -16.39 -1.44 -12.52
CA GLY A 37 -16.63 -2.85 -12.22
C GLY A 37 -17.76 -3.03 -11.21
N GLU A 38 -17.70 -2.34 -10.08
CA GLU A 38 -18.75 -2.33 -9.06
C GLU A 38 -20.10 -1.86 -9.64
N PHE A 39 -20.07 -0.84 -10.47
CA PHE A 39 -21.25 -0.32 -11.13
C PHE A 39 -21.92 -1.38 -12.03
N PHE A 40 -21.14 -2.06 -12.87
CA PHE A 40 -21.65 -3.12 -13.75
C PHE A 40 -22.22 -4.31 -12.99
N GLU A 41 -21.63 -4.71 -11.88
CA GLU A 41 -22.14 -5.79 -11.01
C GLU A 41 -23.52 -5.47 -10.43
N ARG A 42 -23.86 -4.18 -10.23
CA ARG A 42 -25.17 -3.74 -9.76
C ARG A 42 -26.18 -3.53 -10.86
N VAL A 43 -25.71 -3.15 -12.05
CA VAL A 43 -26.57 -2.81 -13.20
C VAL A 43 -26.99 -4.04 -13.98
N ILE A 44 -26.12 -5.06 -14.08
CA ILE A 44 -26.37 -6.24 -14.91
C ILE A 44 -26.91 -7.38 -14.03
N ILE A 45 -28.06 -7.92 -14.42
CA ILE A 45 -28.67 -9.09 -13.79
C ILE A 45 -28.80 -10.21 -14.83
N VAL A 46 -28.41 -11.41 -14.46
CA VAL A 46 -28.65 -12.62 -15.26
C VAL A 46 -29.63 -13.50 -14.48
N ASN A 47 -30.87 -13.51 -14.92
CA ASN A 47 -31.97 -14.15 -14.18
C ASN A 47 -31.77 -15.65 -14.03
N GLY A 48 -31.94 -16.14 -12.78
CA GLY A 48 -31.89 -17.56 -12.45
C GLY A 48 -30.48 -18.20 -12.46
N LEU A 49 -29.43 -17.45 -12.79
CA LEU A 49 -28.07 -17.93 -12.84
C LEU A 49 -27.15 -17.16 -11.88
N LYS A 50 -26.11 -17.85 -11.38
CA LYS A 50 -25.06 -17.25 -10.53
C LYS A 50 -23.78 -17.07 -11.33
N LYS A 51 -23.01 -16.02 -11.04
CA LYS A 51 -21.69 -15.83 -11.64
C LYS A 51 -20.77 -16.98 -11.24
N ALA A 52 -20.18 -17.64 -12.22
CA ALA A 52 -19.25 -18.74 -12.00
C ALA A 52 -17.91 -18.22 -11.45
N ASP A 53 -17.38 -18.89 -10.44
CA ASP A 53 -15.99 -18.69 -10.00
C ASP A 53 -15.00 -19.35 -10.96
N THR A 54 -13.72 -19.07 -10.79
CA THR A 54 -12.66 -19.58 -11.67
C THR A 54 -12.62 -21.11 -11.71
N ALA A 55 -12.82 -21.77 -10.57
CA ALA A 55 -12.79 -23.22 -10.48
C ALA A 55 -13.97 -23.85 -11.25
N THR A 56 -15.17 -23.29 -11.12
CA THR A 56 -16.36 -23.71 -11.86
C THR A 56 -16.18 -23.53 -13.38
N LYS A 57 -15.62 -22.40 -13.81
CA LYS A 57 -15.29 -22.15 -15.22
C LYS A 57 -14.33 -23.18 -15.78
N LEU A 58 -13.23 -23.45 -15.07
CA LEU A 58 -12.22 -24.44 -15.46
C LEU A 58 -12.83 -25.85 -15.60
N TYR A 59 -13.67 -26.23 -14.64
CA TYR A 59 -14.35 -27.51 -14.67
C TYR A 59 -15.30 -27.63 -15.87
N CYS A 60 -16.14 -26.61 -16.12
CA CYS A 60 -17.05 -26.61 -17.27
C CYS A 60 -16.31 -26.62 -18.61
N LEU A 61 -15.17 -25.90 -18.72
CA LEU A 61 -14.32 -25.93 -19.92
C LEU A 61 -13.68 -27.30 -20.13
N LYS A 62 -13.15 -27.93 -19.05
CA LYS A 62 -12.58 -29.29 -19.11
C LYS A 62 -13.61 -30.30 -19.62
N ASN A 63 -14.85 -30.23 -19.16
CA ASN A 63 -15.92 -31.07 -19.61
C ASN A 63 -16.31 -30.80 -21.07
N ALA A 64 -16.35 -29.56 -21.49
CA ALA A 64 -16.60 -29.17 -22.87
C ALA A 64 -15.52 -29.74 -23.81
N ILE A 65 -14.24 -29.64 -23.43
CA ILE A 65 -13.13 -30.23 -24.18
C ILE A 65 -13.24 -31.77 -24.28
N SER A 66 -13.70 -32.41 -23.20
CA SER A 66 -13.91 -33.86 -23.19
C SER A 66 -15.06 -34.30 -24.13
N SER A 67 -16.07 -33.42 -24.30
CA SER A 67 -17.23 -33.67 -25.18
C SER A 67 -16.91 -33.37 -26.64
N VAL A 68 -16.03 -32.45 -26.95
CA VAL A 68 -15.58 -32.09 -28.31
C VAL A 68 -14.27 -32.79 -28.60
N LYS A 69 -14.36 -34.02 -29.12
CA LYS A 69 -13.20 -34.90 -29.30
C LYS A 69 -12.06 -34.30 -30.13
N GLU A 70 -12.42 -33.52 -31.15
CA GLU A 70 -11.45 -32.84 -32.03
C GLU A 70 -10.66 -31.73 -31.33
N ALA A 71 -11.21 -31.15 -30.26
CA ALA A 71 -10.59 -30.00 -29.60
C ALA A 71 -9.23 -30.33 -28.99
N LYS A 72 -9.07 -31.57 -28.49
CA LYS A 72 -7.83 -31.98 -27.83
C LYS A 72 -6.66 -32.12 -28.83
N GLU A 73 -6.92 -32.68 -29.99
CA GLU A 73 -5.89 -32.93 -31.00
C GLU A 73 -5.62 -31.68 -31.84
N ALA A 74 -6.66 -31.03 -32.34
CA ALA A 74 -6.52 -29.90 -33.26
C ALA A 74 -6.04 -28.62 -32.58
N LEU A 75 -6.42 -28.36 -31.30
CA LEU A 75 -5.98 -27.19 -30.55
C LEU A 75 -4.73 -27.47 -29.69
N GLY A 76 -4.19 -28.68 -29.73
CA GLY A 76 -3.01 -29.06 -28.96
C GLY A 76 -3.21 -28.92 -27.44
N ILE A 77 -4.45 -29.11 -26.95
CA ILE A 77 -4.75 -28.95 -25.53
C ILE A 77 -4.20 -30.14 -24.75
N PRO A 78 -3.30 -29.88 -23.77
CA PRO A 78 -2.71 -30.98 -23.00
C PRO A 78 -3.74 -31.74 -22.17
N SER A 79 -3.53 -33.06 -22.03
CA SER A 79 -4.37 -33.90 -21.16
C SER A 79 -4.00 -33.76 -19.69
N GLU A 80 -2.79 -33.34 -19.41
CA GLU A 80 -2.34 -33.06 -18.05
C GLU A 80 -3.02 -31.80 -17.51
N PHE A 81 -3.55 -31.88 -16.29
CA PHE A 81 -4.39 -30.83 -15.72
C PHE A 81 -3.66 -29.48 -15.59
N PHE A 82 -2.40 -29.50 -15.19
CA PHE A 82 -1.62 -28.28 -15.03
C PHE A 82 -1.30 -27.57 -16.36
N ALA A 83 -0.93 -28.34 -17.37
CA ALA A 83 -0.71 -27.80 -18.70
C ALA A 83 -2.01 -27.27 -19.32
N PHE A 84 -3.15 -27.93 -19.01
CA PHE A 84 -4.49 -27.46 -19.35
C PHE A 84 -4.80 -26.10 -18.71
N LEU A 85 -4.44 -25.88 -17.42
CA LEU A 85 -4.67 -24.59 -16.76
C LEU A 85 -4.03 -23.44 -17.52
N LYS A 86 -2.80 -23.59 -18.00
CA LYS A 86 -2.11 -22.58 -18.80
C LYS A 86 -2.80 -22.32 -20.15
N CYS A 87 -3.27 -23.36 -20.82
CA CYS A 87 -4.03 -23.22 -22.06
C CYS A 87 -5.41 -22.60 -21.86
N SER A 88 -6.06 -22.88 -20.73
CA SER A 88 -7.41 -22.38 -20.44
C SER A 88 -7.48 -20.85 -20.39
N GLU A 89 -6.44 -20.17 -19.92
CA GLU A 89 -6.39 -18.70 -19.88
C GLU A 89 -6.52 -18.06 -21.27
N TYR A 90 -5.89 -18.66 -22.27
CA TYR A 90 -5.98 -18.16 -23.64
C TYR A 90 -7.38 -18.37 -24.22
N ILE A 91 -7.99 -19.52 -23.93
CA ILE A 91 -9.36 -19.84 -24.39
C ILE A 91 -10.36 -18.88 -23.73
N PHE A 92 -10.30 -18.72 -22.41
CA PHE A 92 -11.18 -17.78 -21.70
C PHE A 92 -10.99 -16.35 -22.17
N SER A 93 -9.74 -15.91 -22.35
CA SER A 93 -9.43 -14.58 -22.85
C SER A 93 -10.02 -14.33 -24.24
N PHE A 94 -9.96 -15.34 -25.11
CA PHE A 94 -10.54 -15.30 -26.45
C PHE A 94 -12.06 -15.24 -26.39
N PHE A 95 -12.72 -16.12 -25.66
CA PHE A 95 -14.17 -16.12 -25.52
C PHE A 95 -14.68 -14.82 -24.91
N LYS A 96 -14.01 -14.32 -23.86
CA LYS A 96 -14.34 -13.03 -23.24
C LYS A 96 -14.24 -11.90 -24.24
N GLU A 97 -13.18 -11.87 -25.05
CA GLU A 97 -13.01 -10.80 -26.05
C GLU A 97 -14.13 -10.82 -27.10
N LEU A 98 -14.51 -12.01 -27.57
CA LEU A 98 -15.63 -12.15 -28.53
C LEU A 98 -16.95 -11.62 -27.96
N CYS A 99 -17.28 -12.03 -26.74
CA CYS A 99 -18.48 -11.55 -26.03
C CYS A 99 -18.46 -10.02 -25.84
N LEU A 100 -17.32 -9.47 -25.40
CA LEU A 100 -17.17 -8.04 -25.20
C LEU A 100 -17.39 -7.22 -26.47
N PHE A 101 -16.97 -7.74 -27.60
CA PHE A 101 -17.12 -7.04 -28.88
C PHE A 101 -18.33 -7.48 -29.71
N GLY A 102 -19.15 -8.42 -29.17
CA GLY A 102 -20.35 -8.91 -29.83
C GLY A 102 -20.04 -9.49 -31.21
N VAL A 103 -18.95 -10.27 -31.30
CA VAL A 103 -18.49 -10.92 -32.54
C VAL A 103 -18.66 -12.42 -32.39
N SER A 104 -19.39 -13.06 -33.28
CA SER A 104 -19.48 -14.52 -33.31
C SER A 104 -18.26 -15.15 -34.00
N ILE A 105 -17.95 -16.39 -33.66
CA ILE A 105 -16.82 -17.11 -34.27
C ILE A 105 -17.13 -17.36 -35.77
N GLU A 106 -18.38 -17.57 -36.10
CA GLU A 106 -18.85 -17.75 -37.47
C GLU A 106 -18.63 -16.47 -38.32
N GLU A 107 -18.82 -15.28 -37.75
CA GLU A 107 -18.50 -14.00 -38.41
C GLU A 107 -17.01 -13.83 -38.68
N ILE A 108 -16.17 -14.37 -37.79
CA ILE A 108 -14.71 -14.33 -37.95
C ILE A 108 -14.31 -15.28 -39.10
N GLU A 109 -14.88 -16.48 -39.15
CA GLU A 109 -14.62 -17.44 -40.21
C GLU A 109 -14.89 -16.87 -41.60
N LEU A 110 -16.03 -16.12 -41.75
CA LEU A 110 -16.37 -15.46 -43.00
C LEU A 110 -15.37 -14.37 -43.41
N LYS A 111 -14.58 -13.84 -42.47
CA LYS A 111 -13.57 -12.80 -42.71
C LYS A 111 -12.17 -13.34 -42.91
N ASP A 112 -11.98 -14.64 -42.73
CA ASP A 112 -10.72 -15.36 -43.00
C ASP A 112 -10.64 -15.76 -44.46
N THR A 113 -10.24 -14.82 -45.32
CA THR A 113 -10.20 -14.94 -46.79
C THR A 113 -9.28 -16.08 -47.30
N TYR A 114 -8.42 -16.63 -46.46
CA TYR A 114 -7.46 -17.66 -46.84
C TYR A 114 -7.73 -19.03 -46.17
N ASP A 115 -8.79 -19.12 -45.37
CA ASP A 115 -9.20 -20.34 -44.61
C ASP A 115 -8.05 -20.96 -43.77
N ASN A 116 -7.12 -20.09 -43.33
CA ASN A 116 -5.95 -20.55 -42.57
C ASN A 116 -6.30 -21.04 -41.16
N PHE A 117 -7.44 -20.60 -40.63
CA PHE A 117 -7.88 -20.91 -39.26
C PHE A 117 -9.30 -21.51 -39.20
N GLY A 118 -9.93 -21.77 -40.32
CA GLY A 118 -11.33 -22.19 -40.40
C GLY A 118 -11.63 -23.46 -39.59
N GLU A 119 -10.79 -24.48 -39.63
CA GLU A 119 -10.98 -25.69 -38.84
C GLU A 119 -10.87 -25.41 -37.33
N HIS A 120 -9.84 -24.67 -36.91
CA HIS A 120 -9.66 -24.30 -35.48
C HIS A 120 -10.81 -23.41 -34.97
N LEU A 121 -11.30 -22.47 -35.77
CA LEU A 121 -12.44 -21.60 -35.44
C LEU A 121 -13.72 -22.40 -35.27
N ARG A 122 -14.01 -23.38 -36.15
CA ARG A 122 -15.17 -24.29 -36.02
C ARG A 122 -15.12 -25.08 -34.72
N ILE A 123 -13.94 -25.61 -34.38
CA ILE A 123 -13.74 -26.36 -33.13
C ILE A 123 -13.92 -25.44 -31.90
N LEU A 124 -13.37 -24.20 -31.92
CA LEU A 124 -13.56 -23.22 -30.88
C LEU A 124 -15.02 -22.82 -30.72
N ALA A 125 -15.79 -22.69 -31.83
CA ALA A 125 -17.23 -22.43 -31.81
C ALA A 125 -18.01 -23.56 -31.11
N LYS A 126 -17.73 -24.83 -31.48
CA LYS A 126 -18.32 -25.99 -30.79
C LYS A 126 -17.97 -26.02 -29.32
N LEU A 127 -16.72 -25.74 -29.00
CA LEU A 127 -16.22 -25.72 -27.60
C LEU A 127 -16.92 -24.63 -26.78
N PHE A 128 -17.08 -23.44 -27.33
CA PHE A 128 -17.76 -22.32 -26.66
C PHE A 128 -19.24 -22.65 -26.38
N LYS A 129 -19.96 -23.22 -27.35
CA LYS A 129 -21.36 -23.65 -27.18
C LYS A 129 -21.50 -24.73 -26.10
N GLU A 130 -20.63 -25.74 -26.08
CA GLU A 130 -20.67 -26.76 -25.03
C GLU A 130 -20.23 -26.20 -23.65
N TYR A 131 -19.31 -25.25 -23.60
CA TYR A 131 -18.92 -24.58 -22.38
C TYR A 131 -20.10 -23.80 -21.76
N GLU A 132 -20.79 -22.95 -22.57
CA GLU A 132 -21.97 -22.21 -22.09
C GLU A 132 -23.10 -23.13 -21.66
N LYS A 133 -23.35 -24.22 -22.42
CA LYS A 133 -24.34 -25.23 -22.06
C LYS A 133 -24.03 -25.90 -20.71
N ASN A 134 -22.74 -26.24 -20.46
CA ASN A 134 -22.31 -26.82 -19.20
C ASN A 134 -22.49 -25.85 -18.03
N LEU A 135 -22.20 -24.56 -18.22
CA LEU A 135 -22.44 -23.51 -17.22
C LEU A 135 -23.94 -23.37 -16.89
N LYS A 136 -24.78 -23.17 -17.93
CA LYS A 136 -26.24 -22.99 -17.77
C LYS A 136 -26.91 -24.21 -17.14
N ALA A 137 -26.51 -25.44 -17.53
CA ALA A 137 -27.02 -26.67 -16.95
C ALA A 137 -26.75 -26.80 -15.43
N LYS A 138 -25.73 -26.10 -14.93
CA LYS A 138 -25.34 -26.08 -13.52
C LYS A 138 -25.82 -24.82 -12.76
N GLY A 139 -26.58 -23.95 -13.42
CA GLY A 139 -27.08 -22.72 -12.82
C GLY A 139 -26.07 -21.57 -12.76
N PHE A 140 -25.06 -21.58 -13.62
CA PHE A 140 -24.02 -20.55 -13.67
C PHE A 140 -23.96 -19.82 -15.01
N TYR A 141 -23.39 -18.61 -15.00
CA TYR A 141 -22.99 -17.87 -16.19
C TYR A 141 -21.54 -17.36 -16.04
N ASP A 142 -20.88 -17.07 -17.15
CA ASP A 142 -19.58 -16.43 -17.16
C ASP A 142 -19.72 -14.89 -17.07
N GLU A 143 -18.62 -14.17 -16.82
CA GLU A 143 -18.57 -12.72 -16.56
C GLU A 143 -19.37 -11.87 -17.54
N ILE A 144 -19.45 -12.33 -18.80
CA ILE A 144 -20.19 -11.67 -19.85
C ILE A 144 -21.18 -12.67 -20.43
N SER A 145 -22.45 -12.37 -20.26
CA SER A 145 -23.56 -13.10 -20.85
C SER A 145 -24.29 -12.21 -21.84
N SER A 146 -24.71 -12.80 -22.98
CA SER A 146 -25.61 -12.11 -23.92
C SER A 146 -27.03 -12.01 -23.34
N ASP A 147 -27.38 -12.90 -22.41
CA ASP A 147 -28.72 -13.00 -21.81
C ASP A 147 -28.74 -12.26 -20.48
N TYR A 148 -28.59 -10.94 -20.51
CA TYR A 148 -28.65 -10.09 -19.32
C TYR A 148 -29.82 -9.11 -19.39
N GLU A 149 -30.27 -8.71 -18.21
CA GLU A 149 -31.25 -7.65 -18.02
C GLU A 149 -30.63 -6.49 -17.25
N ILE A 150 -31.10 -5.28 -17.50
CA ILE A 150 -30.71 -4.09 -16.74
C ILE A 150 -31.52 -4.03 -15.45
N ASN A 151 -30.85 -3.77 -14.33
CA ASN A 151 -31.47 -3.55 -13.04
C ASN A 151 -32.16 -2.17 -12.99
N ASP A 152 -33.35 -2.10 -13.53
CA ASP A 152 -34.16 -0.88 -13.59
C ASP A 152 -34.35 -0.23 -12.21
N SER A 153 -34.55 -1.04 -11.17
CA SER A 153 -34.75 -0.55 -9.82
C SER A 153 -33.54 0.22 -9.31
N PHE A 154 -32.35 -0.30 -9.55
CA PHE A 154 -31.10 0.37 -9.18
C PHE A 154 -30.88 1.65 -9.97
N ILE A 155 -31.10 1.62 -11.31
CA ILE A 155 -30.90 2.79 -12.16
C ILE A 155 -31.86 3.92 -11.80
N LYS A 156 -33.14 3.60 -11.54
CA LYS A 156 -34.18 4.56 -11.18
C LYS A 156 -34.00 5.23 -9.81
N GLU A 157 -33.07 4.74 -8.98
CA GLU A 157 -32.67 5.45 -7.74
C GLU A 157 -32.00 6.81 -8.07
N PHE A 158 -31.43 6.96 -9.26
CA PHE A 158 -30.69 8.14 -9.67
C PHE A 158 -31.48 9.00 -10.66
N SER A 159 -31.39 10.31 -10.48
CA SER A 159 -31.90 11.27 -11.48
C SER A 159 -30.96 11.43 -12.66
N SER A 160 -29.67 11.24 -12.43
CA SER A 160 -28.61 11.25 -13.46
C SER A 160 -27.44 10.37 -13.05
N ILE A 161 -26.78 9.79 -14.04
CA ILE A 161 -25.56 9.01 -13.88
C ILE A 161 -24.47 9.64 -14.76
N LYS A 162 -23.32 9.95 -14.18
CA LYS A 162 -22.17 10.45 -14.93
C LYS A 162 -21.04 9.44 -14.89
N ILE A 163 -20.60 8.99 -16.08
CA ILE A 163 -19.53 8.00 -16.26
C ILE A 163 -18.31 8.70 -16.85
N PHE A 164 -17.17 8.57 -16.18
CA PHE A 164 -15.88 9.06 -16.68
C PHE A 164 -15.16 7.92 -17.40
N LEU A 165 -15.08 8.02 -18.72
CA LEU A 165 -14.45 7.02 -19.58
C LEU A 165 -12.95 7.31 -19.74
N ASP A 166 -12.13 6.28 -19.50
CA ASP A 166 -10.70 6.29 -19.75
C ASP A 166 -10.32 4.93 -20.36
N GLY A 167 -9.84 4.93 -21.59
CA GLY A 167 -9.57 3.73 -22.36
C GLY A 167 -10.59 3.51 -23.49
N ILE A 168 -10.68 2.28 -23.98
CA ILE A 168 -11.59 1.89 -25.06
C ILE A 168 -12.68 1.01 -24.45
N PRO A 169 -13.92 1.49 -24.35
CA PRO A 169 -15.03 0.66 -23.90
C PRO A 169 -15.30 -0.45 -24.93
N SER A 170 -15.80 -1.57 -24.46
CA SER A 170 -16.26 -2.66 -25.31
C SER A 170 -17.62 -2.31 -25.92
N LYS A 171 -18.01 -3.03 -26.99
CA LYS A 171 -19.36 -2.91 -27.54
C LYS A 171 -20.44 -3.31 -26.53
N HIS A 172 -20.16 -4.31 -25.68
CA HIS A 172 -21.04 -4.71 -24.60
C HIS A 172 -21.30 -3.55 -23.61
N GLU A 173 -20.23 -2.89 -23.16
CA GLU A 173 -20.35 -1.73 -22.28
C GLU A 173 -21.14 -0.59 -22.95
N MET A 174 -20.90 -0.34 -24.24
CA MET A 174 -21.66 0.67 -24.99
C MET A 174 -23.15 0.31 -25.12
N GLN A 175 -23.51 -0.97 -25.25
CA GLN A 175 -24.90 -1.43 -25.25
C GLN A 175 -25.56 -1.20 -23.89
N VAL A 176 -24.85 -1.52 -22.78
CA VAL A 176 -25.32 -1.25 -21.42
C VAL A 176 -25.52 0.26 -21.22
N PHE A 177 -24.59 1.10 -21.63
CA PHE A 177 -24.74 2.56 -21.55
C PHE A 177 -25.97 3.05 -22.35
N LYS A 178 -26.20 2.48 -23.53
CA LYS A 178 -27.38 2.81 -24.35
C LYS A 178 -28.67 2.39 -23.62
N SER A 179 -28.71 1.25 -22.98
CA SER A 179 -29.87 0.83 -22.17
C SER A 179 -30.11 1.73 -20.96
N ILE A 180 -29.04 2.11 -20.26
CA ILE A 180 -29.13 3.06 -19.13
C ILE A 180 -29.66 4.41 -19.60
N SER A 181 -29.21 4.90 -20.76
CA SER A 181 -29.63 6.21 -21.33
C SER A 181 -31.11 6.29 -21.63
N GLN A 182 -31.81 5.16 -21.75
CA GLN A 182 -33.26 5.08 -21.92
C GLN A 182 -34.04 5.15 -20.59
N LEU A 183 -33.37 4.88 -19.45
CA LEU A 183 -33.98 4.77 -18.11
C LEU A 183 -33.75 6.03 -17.26
N CYS A 184 -32.61 6.69 -17.41
CA CYS A 184 -32.25 7.91 -16.69
C CYS A 184 -31.33 8.81 -17.54
N GLU A 185 -31.10 10.05 -17.09
CA GLU A 185 -30.13 10.94 -17.73
C GLU A 185 -28.71 10.38 -17.59
N LEU A 186 -28.11 9.96 -18.71
CA LEU A 186 -26.75 9.46 -18.76
C LEU A 186 -25.79 10.49 -19.36
N LYS A 187 -24.76 10.85 -18.60
CA LYS A 187 -23.67 11.73 -19.03
C LYS A 187 -22.38 10.93 -19.16
N LEU A 188 -21.65 11.15 -20.26
CA LEU A 188 -20.33 10.56 -20.47
C LEU A 188 -19.27 11.66 -20.55
N GLY A 189 -18.25 11.57 -19.67
CA GLY A 189 -17.09 12.45 -19.67
C GLY A 189 -15.86 11.72 -20.21
N PHE A 190 -15.16 12.25 -21.19
CA PHE A 190 -13.97 11.63 -21.79
C PHE A 190 -13.10 12.64 -22.54
N LYS A 191 -11.86 12.23 -22.82
CA LYS A 191 -10.92 13.01 -23.63
C LYS A 191 -10.72 12.34 -24.98
N THR A 192 -10.64 13.15 -26.03
CA THR A 192 -10.29 12.69 -27.38
C THR A 192 -8.85 13.05 -27.68
N THR A 193 -8.07 12.10 -28.16
CA THR A 193 -6.67 12.27 -28.53
C THR A 193 -6.38 11.50 -29.81
N GLU A 194 -5.27 11.80 -30.48
CA GLU A 194 -4.80 11.03 -31.63
C GLU A 194 -4.52 9.55 -31.35
N PHE A 195 -4.52 9.15 -30.07
CA PHE A 195 -4.23 7.78 -29.65
C PHE A 195 -5.48 6.95 -29.37
N ASN A 196 -6.68 7.54 -29.30
CA ASN A 196 -7.90 6.84 -28.91
C ASN A 196 -9.06 6.94 -29.94
N PHE A 197 -8.73 6.96 -31.23
CA PHE A 197 -9.73 6.99 -32.30
C PHE A 197 -10.81 5.92 -32.18
N LYS A 198 -10.48 4.75 -31.63
CA LYS A 198 -11.47 3.67 -31.46
C LYS A 198 -12.55 4.04 -30.45
N LEU A 199 -12.20 4.73 -29.36
CA LEU A 199 -13.16 5.32 -28.43
C LEU A 199 -14.05 6.34 -29.16
N GLN A 200 -13.43 7.25 -29.92
CA GLN A 200 -14.18 8.29 -30.66
C GLN A 200 -15.20 7.67 -31.61
N ASN A 201 -14.78 6.66 -32.38
CA ASN A 201 -15.66 5.96 -33.30
C ASN A 201 -16.83 5.26 -32.59
N LEU A 202 -16.54 4.54 -31.48
CA LEU A 202 -17.59 3.86 -30.72
C LEU A 202 -18.63 4.82 -30.14
N ILE A 203 -18.21 5.98 -29.62
CA ILE A 203 -19.14 7.03 -29.15
C ILE A 203 -19.95 7.60 -30.31
N THR A 204 -19.30 7.95 -31.44
CA THR A 204 -19.95 8.49 -32.59
C THR A 204 -20.98 7.51 -33.16
N GLU A 205 -20.64 6.24 -33.29
CA GLU A 205 -21.55 5.19 -33.81
C GLU A 205 -22.72 4.92 -32.84
N SER A 206 -22.48 4.96 -31.53
CA SER A 206 -23.49 4.63 -30.53
C SER A 206 -24.51 5.75 -30.32
N PHE A 207 -24.07 7.01 -30.36
CA PHE A 207 -24.88 8.17 -29.99
C PHE A 207 -25.04 9.20 -31.14
N ASN A 208 -24.51 8.91 -32.31
CA ASN A 208 -24.56 9.79 -33.48
C ASN A 208 -24.04 11.23 -33.21
N ILE A 209 -22.97 11.34 -32.38
CA ILE A 209 -22.35 12.61 -32.02
C ILE A 209 -20.99 12.71 -32.70
N PRO A 210 -20.78 13.69 -33.59
CA PRO A 210 -19.48 13.92 -34.22
C PRO A 210 -18.50 14.52 -33.22
N LEU A 211 -17.30 13.92 -33.11
CA LEU A 211 -16.26 14.32 -32.17
C LEU A 211 -15.06 14.87 -32.94
N LYS A 212 -14.42 15.91 -32.37
CA LYS A 212 -13.12 16.43 -32.82
C LYS A 212 -12.01 15.87 -31.95
N ASN A 213 -10.85 15.70 -32.53
CA ASN A 213 -9.65 15.27 -31.78
C ASN A 213 -9.03 16.42 -30.95
N GLY A 214 -8.51 16.12 -29.79
CA GLY A 214 -7.84 17.09 -28.92
C GLY A 214 -8.78 17.88 -28.01
N PHE A 215 -9.91 17.30 -27.62
CA PHE A 215 -10.91 17.93 -26.75
C PHE A 215 -11.27 17.05 -25.55
N GLU A 216 -11.68 17.70 -24.48
CA GLU A 216 -12.39 17.09 -23.36
C GLU A 216 -13.88 17.31 -23.55
N TYR A 217 -14.63 16.22 -23.53
CA TYR A 217 -16.06 16.22 -23.76
C TYR A 217 -16.85 15.82 -22.55
N GLU A 218 -17.98 16.47 -22.34
CA GLU A 218 -19.09 15.94 -21.58
C GLU A 218 -20.30 15.88 -22.53
N ILE A 219 -20.86 14.68 -22.70
CA ILE A 219 -22.05 14.49 -23.58
C ILE A 219 -23.24 14.00 -22.75
N ASN A 220 -24.44 14.39 -23.11
CA ASN A 220 -25.67 13.77 -22.64
C ASN A 220 -26.02 12.65 -23.63
N ALA A 221 -25.78 11.41 -23.23
CA ALA A 221 -26.02 10.23 -24.05
C ALA A 221 -27.52 9.92 -24.21
N SER A 222 -28.37 10.39 -23.27
CA SER A 222 -29.82 10.23 -23.36
C SER A 222 -30.46 11.16 -24.41
N GLU A 223 -29.88 12.34 -24.63
CA GLU A 223 -30.37 13.33 -25.60
C GLU A 223 -29.51 13.39 -26.87
N ASN A 224 -28.43 12.63 -26.94
CA ASN A 224 -27.45 12.65 -28.03
C ASN A 224 -26.88 14.05 -28.29
N LYS A 225 -26.52 14.78 -27.23
CA LYS A 225 -26.03 16.16 -27.29
C LYS A 225 -24.70 16.35 -26.55
N ILE A 226 -23.89 17.25 -27.05
CA ILE A 226 -22.68 17.73 -26.33
C ILE A 226 -23.15 18.75 -25.28
N ILE A 227 -22.76 18.50 -24.00
CA ILE A 227 -22.97 19.42 -22.88
C ILE A 227 -21.81 20.42 -22.82
N SER A 228 -20.57 19.93 -22.89
CA SER A 228 -19.37 20.74 -22.93
C SER A 228 -18.30 20.17 -23.85
N GLU A 229 -17.56 21.06 -24.48
CA GLU A 229 -16.46 20.79 -25.40
C GLU A 229 -15.31 21.75 -25.04
N GLU A 230 -14.23 21.26 -24.45
CA GLU A 230 -13.09 22.08 -24.08
C GLU A 230 -11.83 21.60 -24.80
N LYS A 231 -11.13 22.52 -25.46
CA LYS A 231 -9.88 22.17 -26.15
C LYS A 231 -8.78 21.82 -25.18
N LEU A 232 -8.18 20.64 -25.32
CA LEU A 232 -7.04 20.23 -24.53
C LEU A 232 -5.83 21.09 -24.90
N ALA A 233 -5.27 21.78 -23.92
CA ALA A 233 -3.99 22.49 -24.08
C ALA A 233 -2.88 21.52 -23.66
N PRO A 234 -2.00 21.06 -24.57
CA PRO A 234 -0.85 20.25 -24.21
C PRO A 234 0.07 21.06 -23.31
N LYS A 235 0.30 20.58 -22.09
CA LYS A 235 1.27 21.16 -21.16
C LYS A 235 2.56 20.36 -21.31
N LYS A 236 3.66 21.02 -21.64
CA LYS A 236 4.97 20.39 -21.57
C LYS A 236 5.47 20.48 -20.13
N PRO A 237 6.15 19.45 -19.62
CA PRO A 237 6.83 19.53 -18.32
C PRO A 237 7.85 20.70 -18.30
N GLU A 238 7.99 21.32 -17.13
CA GLU A 238 9.00 22.39 -16.93
C GLU A 238 10.43 21.85 -17.02
N SER A 239 10.61 20.59 -16.65
CA SER A 239 11.88 19.90 -16.72
C SER A 239 11.68 18.46 -17.20
N ILE A 240 12.46 18.07 -18.18
CA ILE A 240 12.50 16.71 -18.74
C ILE A 240 13.93 16.20 -18.64
N ARG A 241 14.11 15.02 -18.06
CA ARG A 241 15.41 14.30 -18.01
C ARG A 241 15.22 12.89 -18.55
N VAL A 242 16.02 12.52 -19.52
CA VAL A 242 16.03 11.17 -20.11
C VAL A 242 17.44 10.63 -19.99
N GLN A 243 17.61 9.44 -19.40
CA GLN A 243 18.94 8.87 -19.16
C GLN A 243 19.00 7.37 -19.40
N GLY A 244 19.99 6.93 -20.18
CA GLY A 244 20.33 5.54 -20.38
C GLY A 244 21.35 5.04 -19.35
N PHE A 245 21.28 3.75 -19.01
CA PHE A 245 22.17 3.06 -18.09
C PHE A 245 22.64 1.72 -18.67
N SER A 246 23.87 1.32 -18.38
CA SER A 246 24.38 0.00 -18.78
C SER A 246 23.67 -1.14 -18.05
N GLU A 247 23.29 -0.92 -16.79
CA GLU A 247 22.69 -1.91 -15.91
C GLU A 247 21.30 -1.46 -15.41
N ARG A 248 20.38 -2.41 -15.35
CA ARG A 248 19.01 -2.18 -14.86
C ARG A 248 18.96 -1.68 -13.41
N SER A 249 19.89 -2.15 -12.58
CA SER A 249 19.98 -1.77 -11.16
C SER A 249 20.33 -0.29 -10.95
N LEU A 250 21.10 0.31 -11.84
CA LEU A 250 21.49 1.73 -11.75
C LEU A 250 20.29 2.67 -11.86
N GLN A 251 19.23 2.25 -12.54
CA GLN A 251 17.99 3.02 -12.60
C GLN A 251 17.36 3.23 -11.21
N CYS A 252 17.64 2.34 -10.24
CA CYS A 252 17.14 2.53 -8.87
C CYS A 252 17.77 3.76 -8.20
N ALA A 253 19.09 3.93 -8.34
CA ALA A 253 19.76 5.13 -7.81
C ALA A 253 19.24 6.40 -8.49
N PHE A 254 19.00 6.34 -9.81
CA PHE A 254 18.36 7.43 -10.54
C PHE A 254 16.96 7.76 -10.00
N VAL A 255 16.12 6.77 -9.65
CA VAL A 255 14.80 7.00 -9.06
C VAL A 255 14.91 7.81 -7.77
N PHE A 256 15.80 7.43 -6.86
CA PHE A 256 15.95 8.11 -5.57
C PHE A 256 16.57 9.51 -5.72
N ASP A 257 17.52 9.69 -6.65
CA ASP A 257 18.09 11.00 -6.99
C ASP A 257 17.00 11.94 -7.54
N GLU A 258 16.19 11.45 -8.47
CA GLU A 258 15.11 12.24 -9.06
C GLU A 258 13.99 12.58 -8.06
N ILE A 259 13.63 11.66 -7.15
CA ILE A 259 12.73 11.97 -6.04
C ILE A 259 13.31 13.11 -5.21
N SER A 260 14.57 12.98 -4.79
CA SER A 260 15.27 14.01 -4.00
C SER A 260 15.34 15.36 -4.73
N ARG A 261 15.60 15.33 -6.03
CA ARG A 261 15.63 16.53 -6.88
C ARG A 261 14.27 17.22 -6.95
N MET A 262 13.21 16.45 -7.16
CA MET A 262 11.84 16.97 -7.27
C MET A 262 11.35 17.54 -5.93
N VAL A 263 11.68 16.89 -4.81
CA VAL A 263 11.37 17.39 -3.47
C VAL A 263 12.12 18.70 -3.18
N ARG A 264 13.42 18.77 -3.50
CA ARG A 264 14.20 20.02 -3.39
C ARG A 264 13.66 21.15 -4.28
N ALA A 265 13.04 20.80 -5.42
CA ALA A 265 12.36 21.75 -6.29
C ALA A 265 10.97 22.18 -5.77
N GLY A 266 10.56 21.70 -4.60
CA GLY A 266 9.34 22.11 -3.89
C GLY A 266 8.11 21.22 -4.12
N LEU A 267 8.24 20.04 -4.74
CA LEU A 267 7.14 19.08 -4.78
C LEU A 267 7.00 18.36 -3.44
N LYS A 268 5.77 18.06 -3.06
CA LYS A 268 5.50 17.15 -1.97
C LYS A 268 5.74 15.71 -2.44
N ALA A 269 6.20 14.84 -1.56
CA ALA A 269 6.49 13.46 -1.89
C ALA A 269 5.26 12.69 -2.42
N ASP A 270 4.05 13.00 -1.92
CA ASP A 270 2.79 12.41 -2.38
C ASP A 270 2.31 12.93 -3.76
N GLU A 271 2.97 13.96 -4.31
CA GLU A 271 2.76 14.46 -5.66
C GLU A 271 3.68 13.79 -6.70
N ILE A 272 4.59 12.88 -6.25
CA ILE A 272 5.56 12.18 -7.10
C ILE A 272 5.11 10.73 -7.31
N ALA A 273 5.17 10.26 -8.55
CA ALA A 273 4.91 8.88 -8.91
C ALA A 273 6.06 8.26 -9.69
N VAL A 274 6.40 7.01 -9.34
CA VAL A 274 7.33 6.15 -10.09
C VAL A 274 6.50 5.17 -10.90
N ILE A 275 6.63 5.21 -12.22
CA ILE A 275 5.90 4.34 -13.13
C ILE A 275 6.78 3.16 -13.52
N LEU A 276 6.26 1.97 -13.32
CA LEU A 276 6.92 0.69 -13.58
C LEU A 276 6.23 0.02 -14.78
N PRO A 277 6.76 0.17 -16.00
CA PRO A 277 6.23 -0.54 -17.18
C PRO A 277 6.29 -2.05 -17.03
N ASP A 278 7.35 -2.55 -16.43
CA ASP A 278 7.49 -3.90 -15.91
C ASP A 278 7.48 -3.89 -14.38
N GLU A 279 6.41 -4.43 -13.79
CA GLU A 279 6.22 -4.46 -12.33
C GLU A 279 7.27 -5.31 -11.60
N SER A 280 7.98 -6.19 -12.32
CA SER A 280 9.10 -6.96 -11.74
C SER A 280 10.23 -6.06 -11.22
N PHE A 281 10.35 -4.84 -11.76
CA PHE A 281 11.30 -3.85 -11.29
C PHE A 281 11.08 -3.45 -9.81
N ALA A 282 9.85 -3.59 -9.32
CA ALA A 282 9.52 -3.33 -7.91
C ALA A 282 10.35 -4.19 -6.94
N GLN A 283 10.74 -5.41 -7.33
CA GLN A 283 11.59 -6.27 -6.49
C GLN A 283 12.99 -5.68 -6.30
N ILE A 284 13.55 -5.11 -7.38
CA ILE A 284 14.87 -4.48 -7.34
C ILE A 284 14.81 -3.22 -6.48
N LEU A 285 13.79 -2.37 -6.69
CA LEU A 285 13.58 -1.16 -5.90
C LEU A 285 13.41 -1.46 -4.41
N ARG A 286 12.63 -2.48 -4.04
CA ARG A 286 12.42 -2.88 -2.63
C ARG A 286 13.71 -3.28 -1.93
N ASN A 287 14.61 -3.96 -2.63
CA ASN A 287 15.88 -4.38 -2.06
C ASN A 287 16.83 -3.20 -1.75
N ILE A 288 16.60 -2.06 -2.38
CA ILE A 288 17.43 -0.85 -2.26
C ILE A 288 16.72 0.22 -1.40
N ASP A 289 15.40 0.20 -1.33
CA ASP A 289 14.58 1.13 -0.54
C ASP A 289 14.59 0.79 0.96
N GLU A 290 15.75 0.89 1.58
CA GLU A 290 15.94 0.59 3.01
C GLU A 290 15.08 1.48 3.93
N ASN A 291 14.71 2.68 3.48
CA ASN A 291 13.95 3.66 4.27
C ASN A 291 12.44 3.58 3.99
N ASN A 292 11.97 2.63 3.20
CA ASN A 292 10.57 2.49 2.79
C ASN A 292 9.96 3.81 2.25
N MET A 293 10.69 4.51 1.40
CA MET A 293 10.27 5.78 0.80
C MET A 293 9.13 5.60 -0.20
N LEU A 294 9.02 4.41 -0.78
CA LEU A 294 8.06 4.07 -1.82
C LEU A 294 6.86 3.32 -1.29
N ASN A 295 5.68 3.71 -1.76
CA ASN A 295 4.44 2.97 -1.59
C ASN A 295 4.11 2.24 -2.89
N TYR A 296 4.16 0.92 -2.89
CA TYR A 296 3.94 0.09 -4.07
C TYR A 296 2.45 -0.20 -4.26
N ALA A 297 1.82 0.48 -5.23
CA ALA A 297 0.38 0.38 -5.47
C ALA A 297 -0.09 -1.01 -5.93
N MET A 298 0.80 -1.80 -6.58
CA MET A 298 0.53 -3.17 -6.99
C MET A 298 0.58 -4.18 -5.82
N GLY A 299 0.98 -3.74 -4.62
CA GLY A 299 1.19 -4.64 -3.49
C GLY A 299 2.44 -5.51 -3.62
N LYS A 300 2.51 -6.55 -2.80
CA LYS A 300 3.54 -7.59 -2.86
C LYS A 300 2.93 -8.88 -3.45
N SER A 301 3.61 -9.50 -4.41
CA SER A 301 3.15 -10.77 -4.94
C SER A 301 3.13 -11.85 -3.85
N VAL A 302 2.07 -12.65 -3.79
CA VAL A 302 2.00 -13.82 -2.90
C VAL A 302 3.06 -14.86 -3.27
N ARG A 303 3.62 -14.83 -4.49
CA ARG A 303 4.77 -15.68 -4.87
C ARG A 303 6.00 -15.48 -3.98
N ASP A 304 6.14 -14.30 -3.38
CA ASP A 304 7.26 -13.95 -2.48
C ASP A 304 6.96 -14.33 -1.01
N GLU A 305 5.78 -14.87 -0.73
CA GLU A 305 5.38 -15.32 0.61
C GLU A 305 5.80 -16.77 0.87
N LEU A 306 6.13 -17.05 2.15
CA LEU A 306 6.58 -18.37 2.59
C LEU A 306 5.60 -19.48 2.17
N ALA A 307 4.30 -19.22 2.28
CA ALA A 307 3.27 -20.18 1.94
C ALA A 307 3.36 -20.65 0.50
N PHE A 308 3.50 -19.73 -0.46
CA PHE A 308 3.68 -20.08 -1.86
C PHE A 308 5.00 -20.80 -2.10
N CYS A 309 6.10 -20.33 -1.55
CA CYS A 309 7.42 -20.93 -1.73
C CYS A 309 7.45 -22.38 -1.26
N VAL A 310 6.86 -22.68 -0.09
CA VAL A 310 6.78 -24.05 0.45
C VAL A 310 5.91 -24.93 -0.44
N LEU A 311 4.70 -24.49 -0.80
CA LEU A 311 3.80 -25.28 -1.64
C LEU A 311 4.38 -25.54 -3.03
N ASN A 312 5.02 -24.54 -3.63
CA ASN A 312 5.69 -24.67 -4.92
C ASN A 312 6.88 -25.65 -4.85
N ALA A 313 7.67 -25.61 -3.77
CA ALA A 313 8.76 -26.54 -3.54
C ALA A 313 8.23 -27.99 -3.36
N VAL A 314 7.13 -28.16 -2.61
CA VAL A 314 6.45 -29.46 -2.47
C VAL A 314 5.99 -30.00 -3.83
N GLN A 315 5.33 -29.17 -4.64
CA GLN A 315 4.84 -29.57 -5.95
C GLN A 315 5.99 -29.97 -6.89
N ASN A 316 7.07 -29.17 -6.94
CA ASN A 316 8.23 -29.45 -7.78
C ASN A 316 8.91 -30.75 -7.35
N THR A 317 9.03 -31.01 -6.05
CA THR A 317 9.59 -32.26 -5.51
C THR A 317 8.72 -33.46 -5.89
N LEU A 318 7.39 -33.37 -5.78
CA LEU A 318 6.47 -34.47 -6.16
C LEU A 318 6.46 -34.75 -7.67
N LYS A 319 6.71 -33.72 -8.50
CA LYS A 319 6.85 -33.87 -9.95
C LYS A 319 8.24 -34.32 -10.42
N LYS A 320 9.19 -34.50 -9.51
CA LYS A 320 10.59 -34.85 -9.76
C LYS A 320 11.38 -33.85 -10.62
N ASP A 321 10.94 -32.59 -10.63
CA ASP A 321 11.53 -31.53 -11.47
C ASP A 321 12.78 -30.90 -10.88
N THR A 322 13.08 -31.14 -9.59
CA THR A 322 14.24 -30.54 -8.91
C THR A 322 14.88 -31.47 -7.88
N ALA A 323 16.20 -31.35 -7.72
CA ALA A 323 17.02 -32.11 -6.74
C ALA A 323 16.90 -31.56 -5.29
N TYR A 324 15.97 -30.68 -4.99
CA TYR A 324 15.81 -30.12 -3.64
C TYR A 324 14.94 -31.05 -2.79
N HIS A 325 15.56 -31.82 -1.93
CA HIS A 325 14.88 -32.61 -0.89
C HIS A 325 14.58 -31.74 0.33
N TYR A 326 13.39 -31.17 0.38
CA TYR A 326 12.83 -30.63 1.62
C TYR A 326 11.96 -31.71 2.28
N GLU A 327 12.54 -32.48 3.18
CA GLU A 327 11.76 -33.36 4.07
C GLU A 327 11.04 -32.50 5.09
N THR A 328 9.82 -32.15 4.80
CA THR A 328 8.95 -31.35 5.68
C THR A 328 7.65 -32.09 5.89
N LYS A 329 6.95 -31.80 6.99
CA LYS A 329 5.58 -32.27 7.23
C LYS A 329 4.63 -32.00 6.06
N TYR A 330 4.88 -30.93 5.29
CA TYR A 330 4.10 -30.54 4.10
C TYR A 330 4.32 -31.54 2.96
N LEU A 331 5.56 -31.90 2.66
CA LEU A 331 5.88 -32.88 1.62
C LEU A 331 5.31 -34.25 1.99
N GLU A 332 5.44 -34.68 3.24
CA GLU A 332 4.93 -35.97 3.70
C GLU A 332 3.40 -36.04 3.57
N PHE A 333 2.68 -34.99 4.01
CA PHE A 333 1.22 -34.91 3.87
C PHE A 333 0.78 -35.04 2.41
N PHE A 334 1.31 -34.18 1.54
CA PHE A 334 0.94 -34.20 0.12
C PHE A 334 1.35 -35.49 -0.59
N LYS A 335 2.50 -36.06 -0.26
CA LYS A 335 2.96 -37.36 -0.83
C LYS A 335 1.99 -38.49 -0.49
N ASN A 336 1.55 -38.55 0.79
CA ASN A 336 0.67 -39.64 1.26
C ASN A 336 -0.78 -39.47 0.76
N SER A 337 -1.24 -38.26 0.52
CA SER A 337 -2.62 -37.96 0.09
C SER A 337 -2.75 -37.63 -1.42
N TYR A 338 -1.67 -37.62 -2.19
CA TYR A 338 -1.56 -37.01 -3.53
C TYR A 338 -2.64 -37.45 -4.51
N GLU A 339 -2.92 -38.78 -4.60
CA GLU A 339 -3.93 -39.34 -5.49
C GLU A 339 -5.29 -39.54 -4.82
N ASN A 340 -5.40 -39.26 -3.52
CA ASN A 340 -6.62 -39.43 -2.76
C ASN A 340 -7.57 -38.25 -2.95
N PRO A 341 -8.88 -38.42 -2.71
CA PRO A 341 -9.80 -37.29 -2.55
C PRO A 341 -9.29 -36.28 -1.52
N ALA A 342 -9.39 -34.99 -1.85
CA ALA A 342 -8.87 -33.93 -1.00
C ALA A 342 -9.66 -33.79 0.30
N ASP A 343 -8.95 -33.78 1.42
CA ASP A 343 -9.48 -33.38 2.73
C ASP A 343 -9.19 -31.90 2.93
N PHE A 344 -10.18 -31.04 2.65
CA PHE A 344 -10.06 -29.60 2.72
C PHE A 344 -9.81 -29.09 4.14
N GLY A 345 -10.35 -29.78 5.14
CA GLY A 345 -10.12 -29.47 6.55
C GLY A 345 -8.66 -29.68 6.94
N ALA A 346 -8.13 -30.87 6.62
CA ALA A 346 -6.73 -31.21 6.87
C ALA A 346 -5.76 -30.30 6.10
N ILE A 347 -6.08 -29.94 4.84
CA ILE A 347 -5.27 -28.99 4.04
C ILE A 347 -5.28 -27.60 4.70
N ASN A 348 -6.43 -27.10 5.11
CA ASN A 348 -6.52 -25.80 5.75
C ASN A 348 -5.69 -25.72 7.05
N GLU A 349 -5.82 -26.70 7.93
CA GLU A 349 -5.03 -26.78 9.18
C GLU A 349 -3.53 -26.89 8.90
N LEU A 350 -3.14 -27.63 7.87
CA LEU A 350 -1.75 -27.76 7.47
C LEU A 350 -1.15 -26.43 6.99
N LEU A 351 -1.93 -25.62 6.26
CA LEU A 351 -1.45 -24.37 5.64
C LEU A 351 -1.43 -23.19 6.61
N LYS A 352 -2.28 -23.24 7.64
CA LYS A 352 -2.43 -22.15 8.62
C LYS A 352 -1.11 -21.63 9.20
N PRO A 353 -0.16 -22.46 9.66
CA PRO A 353 1.11 -21.96 10.18
C PRO A 353 2.01 -21.24 9.16
N LEU A 354 1.78 -21.48 7.85
CA LEU A 354 2.59 -20.84 6.81
C LEU A 354 2.27 -19.36 6.60
N TYR A 355 1.07 -18.93 6.95
CA TYR A 355 0.67 -17.54 6.79
C TYR A 355 0.47 -16.79 8.11
N GLU A 356 0.30 -17.47 9.24
CA GLU A 356 0.14 -16.83 10.56
C GLU A 356 1.33 -15.96 10.98
N HIS A 357 2.54 -16.31 10.55
CA HIS A 357 3.75 -15.55 10.83
C HIS A 357 4.09 -14.46 9.80
N SER A 358 3.27 -14.30 8.76
CA SER A 358 3.45 -13.22 7.79
C SER A 358 2.98 -11.88 8.35
N THR A 359 3.63 -10.80 7.93
CA THR A 359 3.14 -9.43 8.21
C THR A 359 1.75 -9.16 7.62
N ASN A 360 1.34 -9.96 6.64
CA ASN A 360 0.05 -9.88 5.95
C ASN A 360 -0.86 -11.08 6.28
N ALA A 361 -0.74 -11.65 7.49
CA ALA A 361 -1.43 -12.88 7.88
C ALA A 361 -2.94 -12.84 7.58
N SER A 362 -3.63 -11.77 7.96
CA SER A 362 -5.08 -11.61 7.75
C SER A 362 -5.49 -11.59 6.27
N GLU A 363 -4.71 -10.93 5.40
CA GLU A 363 -4.98 -10.91 3.96
C GLU A 363 -4.70 -12.29 3.33
N LEU A 364 -3.61 -12.94 3.72
CA LEU A 364 -3.28 -14.28 3.27
C LEU A 364 -4.34 -15.29 3.71
N GLU A 365 -4.78 -15.24 4.96
CA GLU A 365 -5.86 -16.07 5.48
C GLU A 365 -7.14 -15.91 4.63
N ASN A 366 -7.51 -14.68 4.30
CA ASN A 366 -8.67 -14.41 3.45
C ASN A 366 -8.49 -14.99 2.05
N ILE A 367 -7.31 -14.87 1.45
CA ILE A 367 -7.01 -15.44 0.12
C ILE A 367 -7.10 -16.95 0.17
N PHE A 368 -6.42 -17.60 1.12
CA PHE A 368 -6.44 -19.06 1.26
C PHE A 368 -7.84 -19.60 1.56
N SER A 369 -8.56 -18.98 2.51
CA SER A 369 -9.90 -19.42 2.90
C SER A 369 -10.89 -19.30 1.74
N LYS A 370 -10.83 -18.22 0.98
CA LYS A 370 -11.68 -18.01 -0.21
C LYS A 370 -11.42 -19.07 -1.28
N GLU A 371 -10.14 -19.32 -1.60
CA GLU A 371 -9.79 -20.30 -2.62
C GLU A 371 -10.11 -21.74 -2.18
N LEU A 372 -9.77 -22.12 -0.95
CA LEU A 372 -10.12 -23.43 -0.42
C LEU A 372 -11.62 -23.65 -0.37
N PHE A 373 -12.41 -22.65 0.07
CA PHE A 373 -13.86 -22.73 0.06
C PHE A 373 -14.44 -22.92 -1.34
N SER A 374 -13.93 -22.17 -2.34
CA SER A 374 -14.33 -22.30 -3.74
C SER A 374 -14.06 -23.71 -4.26
N LEU A 375 -12.87 -24.28 -3.98
CA LEU A 375 -12.48 -25.62 -4.40
C LEU A 375 -13.29 -26.71 -3.65
N GLU A 376 -13.57 -26.51 -2.38
CA GLU A 376 -14.43 -27.44 -1.60
C GLU A 376 -15.85 -27.48 -2.16
N MET A 377 -16.43 -26.32 -2.50
CA MET A 377 -17.74 -26.24 -3.13
C MET A 377 -17.75 -26.88 -4.51
N LEU A 378 -16.69 -26.68 -5.29
CA LEU A 378 -16.49 -27.37 -6.57
C LEU A 378 -16.44 -28.89 -6.37
N SER A 379 -15.65 -29.36 -5.41
CA SER A 379 -15.51 -30.79 -5.10
C SER A 379 -16.82 -31.43 -4.66
N LYS A 380 -17.61 -30.75 -3.83
CA LYS A 380 -18.90 -31.24 -3.34
C LYS A 380 -19.99 -31.26 -4.41
N ASN A 381 -20.05 -30.22 -5.25
CA ASN A 381 -21.20 -29.99 -6.13
C ASN A 381 -20.97 -30.46 -7.57
N LEU A 382 -19.74 -30.56 -8.03
CA LEU A 382 -19.44 -30.80 -9.44
C LEU A 382 -18.58 -32.06 -9.68
N GLN A 383 -17.46 -32.18 -9.00
CA GLN A 383 -16.53 -33.31 -9.15
C GLN A 383 -15.63 -33.41 -7.93
N THR A 384 -15.49 -34.61 -7.36
CA THR A 384 -14.51 -34.88 -6.30
C THR A 384 -13.08 -34.57 -6.79
N LEU A 385 -12.44 -33.57 -6.18
CA LEU A 385 -11.07 -33.19 -6.48
C LEU A 385 -10.09 -34.07 -5.71
N LYS A 386 -8.99 -34.44 -6.37
CA LYS A 386 -7.84 -35.08 -5.73
C LYS A 386 -6.94 -34.01 -5.07
N THR A 387 -6.18 -34.41 -4.06
CA THR A 387 -5.26 -33.52 -3.35
C THR A 387 -4.26 -32.85 -4.29
N LYS A 388 -3.76 -33.57 -5.32
CA LYS A 388 -2.88 -32.99 -6.34
C LYS A 388 -3.53 -31.87 -7.15
N GLU A 389 -4.81 -32.03 -7.51
CA GLU A 389 -5.56 -31.04 -8.28
C GLU A 389 -5.79 -29.80 -7.43
N VAL A 390 -6.09 -29.98 -6.14
CA VAL A 390 -6.25 -28.88 -5.18
C VAL A 390 -4.94 -28.12 -5.00
N LEU A 391 -3.80 -28.81 -4.85
CA LEU A 391 -2.48 -28.17 -4.75
C LEU A 391 -2.16 -27.33 -5.99
N GLU A 392 -2.44 -27.84 -7.18
CA GLU A 392 -2.21 -27.12 -8.43
C GLU A 392 -3.10 -25.88 -8.57
N LEU A 393 -4.38 -26.00 -8.24
CA LEU A 393 -5.33 -24.90 -8.32
C LEU A 393 -5.01 -23.80 -7.30
N ILE A 394 -4.64 -24.18 -6.06
CA ILE A 394 -4.20 -23.21 -5.05
C ILE A 394 -2.94 -22.47 -5.52
N LEU A 395 -1.93 -23.18 -6.03
CA LEU A 395 -0.71 -22.53 -6.52
C LEU A 395 -0.98 -21.60 -7.71
N ASP A 396 -1.87 -21.99 -8.63
CA ASP A 396 -2.27 -21.12 -9.72
C ASP A 396 -2.95 -19.84 -9.20
N ALA A 397 -3.91 -19.96 -8.28
CA ALA A 397 -4.60 -18.83 -7.67
C ALA A 397 -3.64 -17.90 -6.89
N LEU A 398 -2.79 -18.47 -6.03
CA LEU A 398 -1.79 -17.72 -5.26
C LEU A 398 -0.77 -17.01 -6.16
N SER A 399 -0.42 -17.62 -7.29
CA SER A 399 0.53 -17.04 -8.25
C SER A 399 0.03 -15.73 -8.86
N LYS A 400 -1.27 -15.48 -8.85
CA LYS A 400 -1.96 -14.32 -9.41
C LYS A 400 -2.37 -13.32 -8.33
N ALA A 401 -2.29 -13.73 -7.06
CA ALA A 401 -2.69 -12.91 -5.93
C ALA A 401 -1.58 -11.96 -5.48
N SER A 402 -2.00 -10.83 -4.90
CA SER A 402 -1.10 -9.88 -4.24
C SER A 402 -1.68 -9.49 -2.88
N VAL A 403 -0.81 -9.16 -1.94
CA VAL A 403 -1.15 -8.62 -0.62
C VAL A 403 -0.75 -7.17 -0.53
N SER A 404 -1.47 -6.42 0.27
CA SER A 404 -1.17 -5.00 0.49
C SER A 404 0.17 -4.84 1.20
N LEU A 405 0.93 -3.81 0.83
CA LEU A 405 2.10 -3.39 1.60
C LEU A 405 1.66 -2.32 2.59
N SER A 406 1.57 -2.70 3.86
CA SER A 406 1.33 -1.75 4.95
C SER A 406 2.63 -1.01 5.28
N GLY A 407 2.59 0.32 5.40
CA GLY A 407 3.73 1.13 5.87
C GLY A 407 4.67 1.64 4.78
N GLY A 408 4.21 1.76 3.55
CA GLY A 408 4.96 2.42 2.46
C GLY A 408 5.08 3.93 2.65
N GLY A 409 6.06 4.54 1.98
CA GLY A 409 6.33 5.98 1.99
C GLY A 409 5.28 6.80 1.24
N ALA A 410 5.57 8.09 1.07
CA ALA A 410 4.65 9.03 0.43
C ALA A 410 4.72 8.98 -1.11
N VAL A 411 5.86 8.59 -1.69
CA VAL A 411 6.02 8.46 -3.14
C VAL A 411 5.39 7.16 -3.62
N THR A 412 4.52 7.23 -4.62
CA THR A 412 3.82 6.03 -5.09
C THR A 412 4.52 5.42 -6.30
N ALA A 413 4.93 4.14 -6.18
CA ALA A 413 5.37 3.30 -7.28
C ALA A 413 4.19 2.47 -7.81
N MET A 414 3.93 2.51 -9.13
CA MET A 414 2.76 1.89 -9.74
C MET A 414 3.00 1.49 -11.18
N GLY A 415 2.28 0.48 -11.66
CA GLY A 415 2.24 0.14 -13.08
C GLY A 415 1.55 1.20 -13.93
N LEU A 416 1.70 1.11 -15.25
CA LEU A 416 1.07 2.07 -16.18
C LEU A 416 -0.47 2.06 -16.06
N LEU A 417 -1.08 0.90 -15.92
CA LEU A 417 -2.55 0.79 -15.84
C LEU A 417 -3.11 1.35 -14.53
N GLU A 418 -2.36 1.20 -13.43
CA GLU A 418 -2.72 1.77 -12.13
C GLU A 418 -2.56 3.30 -12.10
N SER A 419 -1.77 3.87 -13.01
CA SER A 419 -1.60 5.34 -13.10
C SER A 419 -2.81 6.07 -13.67
N ARG A 420 -3.76 5.34 -14.28
CA ARG A 420 -4.98 5.94 -14.83
C ARG A 420 -5.81 6.65 -13.77
N GLY A 421 -6.12 7.90 -14.02
CA GLY A 421 -6.85 8.77 -13.09
C GLY A 421 -5.96 9.42 -12.00
N ALA A 422 -4.69 9.03 -11.85
CA ALA A 422 -3.73 9.75 -11.04
C ALA A 422 -3.26 11.03 -11.75
N LYS A 423 -2.93 12.07 -10.97
CA LYS A 423 -2.44 13.37 -11.49
C LYS A 423 -1.16 13.78 -10.79
N PRO A 424 -0.08 12.96 -10.87
CA PRO A 424 1.19 13.31 -10.24
C PRO A 424 1.81 14.54 -10.93
N LYS A 425 2.43 15.40 -10.13
CA LYS A 425 3.20 16.55 -10.64
C LYS A 425 4.64 16.17 -10.99
N GLY A 426 5.21 15.20 -10.25
CA GLY A 426 6.49 14.57 -10.55
C GLY A 426 6.28 13.16 -11.10
N VAL A 427 6.83 12.86 -12.26
CA VAL A 427 6.72 11.54 -12.90
C VAL A 427 8.11 11.00 -13.20
N ILE A 428 8.39 9.81 -12.69
CA ILE A 428 9.63 9.07 -12.97
C ILE A 428 9.22 7.76 -13.64
N ILE A 429 9.74 7.48 -14.83
CA ILE A 429 9.44 6.25 -15.57
C ILE A 429 10.75 5.48 -15.73
N VAL A 430 10.77 4.24 -15.31
CA VAL A 430 11.92 3.33 -15.44
C VAL A 430 11.68 2.29 -16.52
N ASP A 431 12.71 1.55 -16.89
CA ASP A 431 12.62 0.46 -17.89
C ASP A 431 11.94 0.87 -19.21
N PHE A 432 12.21 2.07 -19.68
CA PHE A 432 11.60 2.55 -20.92
C PHE A 432 12.30 1.99 -22.16
N ASN A 433 12.33 0.65 -22.24
CA ASN A 433 13.01 -0.14 -23.26
C ASN A 433 12.06 -0.70 -24.32
N ASP A 434 12.51 -0.95 -25.55
CA ASP A 434 11.66 -1.36 -26.69
C ASP A 434 11.05 -2.77 -26.54
N ASP A 435 11.65 -3.62 -25.74
CA ASP A 435 11.12 -4.95 -25.37
C ASP A 435 10.03 -4.87 -24.28
N ILE A 436 9.97 -3.78 -23.53
CA ILE A 436 9.02 -3.53 -22.43
C ILE A 436 7.93 -2.53 -22.84
N VAL A 437 8.31 -1.45 -23.51
CA VAL A 437 7.44 -0.36 -23.94
C VAL A 437 7.54 -0.17 -25.46
N PRO A 438 6.49 -0.45 -26.22
CA PRO A 438 5.17 -0.94 -25.81
C PRO A 438 5.17 -2.38 -25.39
N LYS A 439 4.37 -2.70 -24.35
CA LYS A 439 4.17 -4.09 -23.91
C LYS A 439 3.49 -4.89 -25.01
N ARG A 440 4.19 -5.89 -25.53
CA ARG A 440 3.66 -6.74 -26.57
C ARG A 440 2.67 -7.76 -26.00
N SER A 441 1.52 -7.93 -26.63
CA SER A 441 0.55 -8.93 -26.22
C SER A 441 1.00 -10.30 -26.74
N GLN A 442 1.29 -11.24 -25.85
CA GLN A 442 1.57 -12.65 -26.20
C GLN A 442 0.28 -13.46 -26.41
N LYS A 443 -0.91 -12.84 -26.23
CA LYS A 443 -2.20 -13.55 -26.17
C LYS A 443 -2.94 -13.66 -27.52
N GLU A 444 -2.31 -13.36 -28.66
CA GLU A 444 -2.93 -13.44 -29.98
C GLU A 444 -2.70 -14.78 -30.68
N LEU A 445 -2.97 -15.89 -29.99
CA LEU A 445 -2.67 -17.24 -30.51
C LEU A 445 -3.66 -17.70 -31.59
N PHE A 446 -4.92 -17.21 -31.56
CA PHE A 446 -5.98 -17.80 -32.42
C PHE A 446 -6.31 -16.96 -33.66
N LEU A 447 -5.92 -15.70 -33.73
CA LEU A 447 -6.26 -14.83 -34.84
C LEU A 447 -5.11 -13.91 -35.23
N SER A 448 -4.87 -13.77 -36.54
CA SER A 448 -3.92 -12.78 -37.04
C SER A 448 -4.44 -11.36 -36.85
N SER A 449 -3.52 -10.38 -36.73
CA SER A 449 -3.88 -8.96 -36.56
C SER A 449 -4.77 -8.42 -37.69
N LYS A 450 -4.68 -8.97 -38.92
CA LYS A 450 -5.53 -8.59 -40.05
C LYS A 450 -6.97 -9.07 -39.85
N ILE A 451 -7.16 -10.31 -39.42
CA ILE A 451 -8.49 -10.87 -39.14
C ILE A 451 -9.14 -10.14 -37.97
N ARG A 452 -8.38 -9.86 -36.92
CA ARG A 452 -8.85 -9.09 -35.76
C ARG A 452 -9.37 -7.71 -36.18
N ALA A 453 -8.60 -6.98 -36.98
CA ALA A 453 -9.00 -5.66 -37.47
C ALA A 453 -10.29 -5.72 -38.31
N ARG A 454 -10.41 -6.72 -39.20
CA ARG A 454 -11.63 -6.91 -40.02
C ARG A 454 -12.85 -7.33 -39.20
N ALA A 455 -12.63 -8.08 -38.11
CA ALA A 455 -13.69 -8.49 -37.19
C ALA A 455 -14.11 -7.34 -36.23
N GLY A 456 -13.41 -6.21 -36.21
CA GLY A 456 -13.69 -5.11 -35.31
C GLY A 456 -13.15 -5.32 -33.88
N LEU A 457 -12.34 -6.37 -33.68
CA LEU A 457 -11.64 -6.65 -32.41
C LEU A 457 -10.50 -5.63 -32.18
N ILE A 458 -10.01 -5.54 -30.96
CA ILE A 458 -8.86 -4.69 -30.64
C ILE A 458 -7.61 -5.30 -31.32
N SER A 459 -6.99 -4.52 -32.22
CA SER A 459 -5.75 -4.89 -32.87
C SER A 459 -4.53 -4.57 -32.02
N HIS A 460 -3.38 -5.12 -32.38
CA HIS A 460 -2.09 -4.78 -31.74
C HIS A 460 -1.81 -3.26 -31.80
N LYS A 461 -2.12 -2.63 -32.93
CA LYS A 461 -1.95 -1.19 -33.12
C LYS A 461 -2.86 -0.35 -32.20
N ASP A 462 -4.09 -0.81 -31.97
CA ASP A 462 -5.01 -0.13 -31.05
C ASP A 462 -4.47 -0.19 -29.60
N ARG A 463 -3.92 -1.33 -29.19
CA ARG A 463 -3.31 -1.51 -27.85
C ARG A 463 -2.04 -0.67 -27.69
N GLU A 464 -1.21 -0.62 -28.74
CA GLU A 464 -0.01 0.21 -28.76
C GLU A 464 -0.36 1.71 -28.67
N ASN A 465 -1.32 2.16 -29.45
CA ASN A 465 -1.82 3.54 -29.39
C ASN A 465 -2.40 3.87 -28.01
N LEU A 466 -3.15 2.96 -27.42
CA LEU A 466 -3.70 3.15 -26.08
C LEU A 466 -2.60 3.31 -25.01
N GLN A 467 -1.56 2.45 -25.06
CA GLN A 467 -0.40 2.58 -24.17
C GLN A 467 0.30 3.93 -24.39
N LYS A 468 0.51 4.31 -25.63
CA LYS A 468 1.10 5.62 -25.99
C LYS A 468 0.27 6.77 -25.45
N GLY A 469 -1.05 6.66 -25.53
CA GLY A 469 -1.99 7.64 -24.97
C GLY A 469 -1.85 7.79 -23.45
N TYR A 470 -1.66 6.69 -22.72
CA TYR A 470 -1.45 6.73 -21.26
C TYR A 470 -0.12 7.39 -20.89
N TYR A 471 0.98 7.06 -21.60
CA TYR A 471 2.25 7.76 -21.38
C TYR A 471 2.14 9.25 -21.73
N ASN A 472 1.50 9.59 -22.84
CA ASN A 472 1.29 10.98 -23.23
C ASN A 472 0.45 11.76 -22.19
N ALA A 473 -0.55 11.12 -21.59
CA ALA A 473 -1.35 11.73 -20.52
C ALA A 473 -0.52 12.01 -19.26
N LEU A 474 0.36 11.08 -18.86
CA LEU A 474 1.29 11.27 -17.74
C LEU A 474 2.29 12.38 -18.01
N ILE A 475 2.89 12.41 -19.22
CA ILE A 475 3.87 13.42 -19.64
C ILE A 475 3.24 14.82 -19.62
N ASN A 476 2.06 14.98 -20.24
CA ASN A 476 1.37 16.26 -20.30
C ASN A 476 0.79 16.72 -18.95
N GLY A 477 0.61 15.81 -18.01
CA GLY A 477 0.14 16.11 -16.65
C GLY A 477 1.29 16.48 -15.69
N ALA A 478 2.51 16.10 -16.00
CA ALA A 478 3.67 16.28 -15.14
C ALA A 478 4.23 17.71 -15.20
N LYS A 479 4.69 18.20 -14.04
CA LYS A 479 5.55 19.39 -13.95
C LYS A 479 7.03 19.03 -14.15
N TYR A 480 7.46 17.90 -13.59
CA TYR A 480 8.79 17.30 -13.72
C TYR A 480 8.67 15.90 -14.27
N LEU A 481 9.43 15.60 -15.31
CA LEU A 481 9.46 14.28 -15.95
C LEU A 481 10.88 13.74 -15.97
N SER A 482 11.06 12.51 -15.52
CA SER A 482 12.33 11.78 -15.57
C SER A 482 12.07 10.40 -16.16
N ILE A 483 12.87 10.00 -17.14
CA ILE A 483 12.75 8.70 -17.81
C ILE A 483 14.11 8.03 -17.81
N SER A 484 14.14 6.75 -17.43
CA SER A 484 15.33 5.92 -17.54
C SER A 484 15.09 4.64 -18.32
N PHE A 485 16.16 4.14 -18.92
CA PHE A 485 16.16 2.90 -19.70
C PHE A 485 17.52 2.21 -19.60
N THR A 486 17.55 0.91 -19.90
CA THR A 486 18.80 0.15 -20.02
C THR A 486 19.31 0.24 -21.46
N GLN A 487 20.59 0.48 -21.65
CA GLN A 487 21.24 0.53 -22.95
C GLN A 487 22.52 -0.30 -22.95
N ASN A 488 22.44 -1.51 -23.52
CA ASN A 488 23.56 -2.44 -23.66
C ASN A 488 23.36 -3.29 -24.92
N GLU A 489 24.15 -4.35 -25.09
CA GLU A 489 24.08 -5.22 -26.28
C GLU A 489 22.70 -5.92 -26.45
N GLN A 490 21.92 -6.08 -25.38
CA GLN A 490 20.66 -6.81 -25.37
C GLN A 490 19.42 -5.90 -25.28
N SER A 491 19.59 -4.66 -24.82
CA SER A 491 18.49 -3.73 -24.53
C SER A 491 18.70 -2.39 -25.18
N VAL A 492 17.66 -1.87 -25.81
CA VAL A 492 17.65 -0.56 -26.46
C VAL A 492 16.49 0.30 -25.96
N LYS A 493 16.66 1.62 -26.02
CA LYS A 493 15.61 2.57 -25.66
C LYS A 493 14.34 2.37 -26.48
N SER A 494 13.19 2.59 -25.89
CA SER A 494 11.88 2.49 -26.53
C SER A 494 11.74 3.50 -27.69
N ARG A 495 11.16 3.05 -28.81
CA ARG A 495 10.77 3.92 -29.91
C ARG A 495 9.76 5.01 -29.51
N PHE A 496 9.02 4.81 -28.42
CA PHE A 496 8.10 5.82 -27.89
C PHE A 496 8.81 7.10 -27.46
N LEU A 497 10.09 7.07 -27.10
CA LEU A 497 10.87 8.31 -26.84
C LEU A 497 10.86 9.23 -28.07
N LYS A 498 11.14 8.68 -29.24
CA LYS A 498 11.13 9.44 -30.50
C LYS A 498 9.70 9.86 -30.89
N GLU A 499 8.74 8.95 -30.78
CA GLU A 499 7.36 9.19 -31.20
C GLU A 499 6.63 10.20 -30.30
N LEU A 500 7.06 10.35 -29.03
CA LEU A 500 6.55 11.35 -28.09
C LEU A 500 7.40 12.64 -28.05
N GLY A 501 8.43 12.74 -28.89
CA GLY A 501 9.28 13.93 -28.99
C GLY A 501 10.21 14.16 -27.80
N LEU A 502 10.64 13.08 -27.13
CA LEU A 502 11.50 13.10 -25.93
C LEU A 502 12.95 12.70 -26.22
N ASP A 503 13.25 12.24 -27.40
CA ASP A 503 14.58 11.70 -27.77
C ASP A 503 15.71 12.76 -27.67
N GLU A 504 15.38 14.03 -27.93
CA GLU A 504 16.32 15.17 -27.84
C GLU A 504 16.62 15.58 -26.36
N CYS A 505 15.88 15.06 -25.40
CA CYS A 505 16.03 15.37 -23.99
C CYS A 505 17.02 14.43 -23.27
N GLU A 506 17.70 13.54 -24.00
CA GLU A 506 18.64 12.57 -23.45
C GLU A 506 19.88 13.26 -22.90
N LEU A 507 20.21 12.97 -21.64
CA LEU A 507 21.38 13.51 -20.97
C LEU A 507 22.64 12.70 -21.34
N LYS A 508 23.80 13.36 -21.32
CA LYS A 508 25.05 12.63 -21.39
C LYS A 508 25.21 11.75 -20.16
N ASN A 509 25.59 10.50 -20.39
CA ASN A 509 25.66 9.49 -19.35
C ASN A 509 26.77 9.77 -18.32
N ASP A 510 26.41 9.84 -17.04
CA ASP A 510 27.33 9.90 -15.91
C ASP A 510 26.97 8.78 -14.91
N GLU A 511 27.20 7.52 -15.33
CA GLU A 511 26.84 6.33 -14.56
C GLU A 511 27.67 6.19 -13.27
N LYS A 512 28.89 6.71 -13.24
CA LYS A 512 29.80 6.57 -12.10
C LYS A 512 29.22 7.08 -10.79
N ASN A 513 28.46 8.17 -10.82
CA ASN A 513 27.84 8.72 -9.63
C ASN A 513 26.74 7.78 -9.08
N TYR A 514 26.01 7.11 -9.97
CA TYR A 514 24.96 6.15 -9.60
C TYR A 514 25.54 4.80 -9.15
N GLU A 515 26.65 4.34 -9.76
CA GLU A 515 27.43 3.20 -9.29
C GLU A 515 27.95 3.42 -7.86
N ILE A 516 28.51 4.60 -7.59
CA ILE A 516 28.99 4.99 -6.26
C ILE A 516 27.82 5.02 -5.25
N ALA A 517 26.65 5.55 -5.65
CA ALA A 517 25.48 5.63 -4.78
C ALA A 517 24.93 4.24 -4.39
N LEU A 518 25.05 3.24 -5.28
CA LEU A 518 24.67 1.85 -4.97
C LEU A 518 25.75 1.06 -4.24
N ALA A 519 27.01 1.43 -4.38
CA ALA A 519 28.15 0.76 -3.78
C ALA A 519 28.40 1.17 -2.33
N LYS A 520 27.52 0.76 -1.40
CA LYS A 520 27.62 0.90 0.07
C LYS A 520 27.92 2.33 0.58
N PRO A 521 26.89 3.04 1.03
CA PRO A 521 27.00 4.40 1.56
C PRO A 521 27.86 4.56 2.83
N GLU A 522 28.14 3.48 3.57
CA GLU A 522 28.87 3.56 4.86
C GLU A 522 30.28 4.16 4.74
N ARG A 523 30.96 4.00 3.62
CA ARG A 523 32.32 4.57 3.43
C ARG A 523 32.34 6.01 2.94
N ILE A 524 31.31 6.47 2.24
CA ILE A 524 31.24 7.82 1.68
C ILE A 524 30.82 8.83 2.77
N LEU A 525 29.97 8.39 3.70
CA LEU A 525 29.42 9.24 4.74
C LEU A 525 30.41 9.58 5.86
N GLU A 526 31.41 8.71 6.14
CA GLU A 526 32.50 9.03 7.07
C GLU A 526 33.35 10.22 6.63
N PHE A 527 33.48 10.46 5.31
CA PHE A 527 34.26 11.58 4.77
C PHE A 527 33.50 12.91 4.73
N LEU A 528 32.18 12.90 4.86
CA LEU A 528 31.34 14.10 4.70
C LEU A 528 30.86 14.72 6.02
N LYS A 529 31.14 14.08 7.19
CA LYS A 529 30.85 14.70 8.48
C LYS A 529 31.95 15.69 8.87
N PRO A 530 31.76 17.01 8.69
CA PRO A 530 32.65 17.96 9.30
C PRO A 530 32.57 17.80 10.83
N ASN A 531 33.71 17.80 11.51
CA ASN A 531 33.75 17.96 12.95
C ASN A 531 33.16 19.34 13.31
N LEU A 532 31.86 19.38 13.52
CA LEU A 532 31.12 20.62 13.77
C LEU A 532 31.52 21.11 15.17
N ARG A 533 32.25 22.21 15.23
CA ARG A 533 32.52 22.92 16.48
C ARG A 533 31.41 23.93 16.73
N ILE A 534 30.75 23.81 17.88
CA ILE A 534 29.57 24.59 18.24
C ILE A 534 29.90 25.44 19.46
N LYS A 535 29.79 26.76 19.30
CA LYS A 535 29.82 27.69 20.43
C LYS A 535 28.43 27.74 21.06
N HIS A 536 28.28 27.12 22.21
CA HIS A 536 27.02 27.13 22.97
C HIS A 536 27.33 27.09 24.45
N ASP A 537 26.75 28.02 25.19
CA ASP A 537 26.80 28.01 26.66
C ASP A 537 25.69 27.09 27.18
N PHE A 538 26.10 25.88 27.54
CA PHE A 538 25.17 24.85 28.03
C PHE A 538 24.47 25.23 29.31
N PHE A 539 25.04 26.12 30.11
CA PHE A 539 24.54 26.54 31.42
C PHE A 539 23.84 27.93 31.40
N ALA A 540 23.75 28.57 30.23
CA ALA A 540 23.10 29.85 30.08
C ALA A 540 21.60 29.83 30.42
N SER A 541 20.93 28.71 30.16
CA SER A 541 19.52 28.48 30.48
C SER A 541 19.34 27.36 31.51
N ALA A 542 18.19 27.33 32.17
CA ALA A 542 17.86 26.25 33.09
C ALA A 542 17.74 24.94 32.34
N LEU A 543 18.32 23.86 32.88
CA LEU A 543 18.33 22.52 32.27
C LEU A 543 17.11 21.72 32.68
N SER A 544 16.42 21.10 31.70
CA SER A 544 15.41 20.08 31.97
C SER A 544 16.05 18.69 32.01
N PHE A 545 15.40 17.72 32.64
CA PHE A 545 15.88 16.33 32.62
C PHE A 545 16.01 15.80 31.18
N SER A 546 15.07 16.14 30.30
CA SER A 546 15.11 15.72 28.90
C SER A 546 16.32 16.29 28.15
N SER A 547 16.67 17.57 28.37
CA SER A 547 17.86 18.19 27.77
C SER A 547 19.15 17.59 28.30
N LEU A 548 19.24 17.40 29.61
CA LEU A 548 20.37 16.75 30.28
C LEU A 548 20.57 15.31 29.76
N SER A 549 19.53 14.51 29.78
CA SER A 549 19.55 13.12 29.34
C SER A 549 19.93 12.99 27.85
N THR A 550 19.46 13.92 27.02
CA THR A 550 19.80 13.92 25.59
C THR A 550 21.27 14.23 25.36
N PHE A 551 21.82 15.21 26.09
CA PHE A 551 23.22 15.57 26.00
C PHE A 551 24.13 14.40 26.44
N LEU A 552 23.80 13.75 27.57
CA LEU A 552 24.55 12.58 28.07
C LEU A 552 24.52 11.38 27.09
N LYS A 553 23.46 11.25 26.30
CA LYS A 553 23.35 10.20 25.30
C LYS A 553 24.14 10.52 24.04
N CYS A 554 23.98 11.73 23.50
CA CYS A 554 24.58 12.15 22.25
C CYS A 554 24.59 13.68 22.13
N HIS A 555 25.79 14.26 22.02
CA HIS A 555 25.97 15.72 21.88
C HIS A 555 25.37 16.22 20.56
N GLU A 556 25.42 15.41 19.50
CA GLU A 556 24.90 15.78 18.19
C GLU A 556 23.36 15.80 18.19
N LEU A 557 22.72 14.84 18.86
CA LEU A 557 21.27 14.84 19.04
C LEU A 557 20.80 16.04 19.86
N TYR A 558 21.58 16.42 20.89
CA TYR A 558 21.31 17.63 21.67
C TYR A 558 21.39 18.88 20.78
N TYR A 559 22.41 18.97 19.92
CA TYR A 559 22.56 20.06 18.97
C TYR A 559 21.32 20.22 18.07
N TYR A 560 20.89 19.12 17.42
CA TYR A 560 19.72 19.20 16.54
C TYR A 560 18.45 19.57 17.29
N LYS A 561 18.21 18.98 18.45
CA LYS A 561 16.95 19.13 19.17
C LYS A 561 16.83 20.40 19.98
N TYR A 562 17.91 20.81 20.67
CA TYR A 562 17.87 21.92 21.64
C TYR A 562 18.59 23.18 21.18
N ILE A 563 19.60 23.08 20.32
CA ILE A 563 20.30 24.26 19.78
C ILE A 563 19.67 24.71 18.48
N LEU A 564 19.46 23.82 17.53
CA LEU A 564 18.80 24.13 16.26
C LEU A 564 17.26 24.12 16.36
N GLY A 565 16.69 23.52 17.42
CA GLY A 565 15.25 23.46 17.61
C GLY A 565 14.51 22.61 16.57
N LEU A 566 15.19 21.66 15.93
CA LEU A 566 14.58 20.79 14.93
C LEU A 566 13.52 19.89 15.59
N LYS A 567 12.38 19.78 14.94
CA LYS A 567 11.31 18.87 15.34
C LYS A 567 11.27 17.69 14.38
N GLU A 568 11.11 16.48 14.91
CA GLU A 568 10.87 15.33 14.06
C GLU A 568 9.56 15.49 13.31
N PRO A 569 9.53 15.13 11.99
CA PRO A 569 8.28 15.08 11.28
C PRO A 569 7.38 14.05 11.96
N ARG A 570 6.19 14.45 12.38
CA ARG A 570 5.18 13.52 12.88
C ARG A 570 4.84 12.56 11.75
N ASN A 571 4.99 11.26 11.98
CA ASN A 571 4.54 10.24 11.04
C ASN A 571 3.02 10.30 10.96
N LEU A 572 2.48 10.97 9.93
CA LEU A 572 1.04 11.11 9.70
C LEU A 572 0.34 9.77 9.40
N THR A 573 1.12 8.71 9.18
CA THR A 573 0.62 7.34 8.94
C THR A 573 0.74 6.42 10.15
N ALA A 574 1.41 6.83 11.23
CA ALA A 574 1.38 6.08 12.47
C ALA A 574 -0.02 6.17 13.07
N LEU A 575 -0.70 5.04 13.14
CA LEU A 575 -1.85 4.83 14.01
C LEU A 575 -1.42 5.27 15.42
N ARG A 576 -1.71 6.49 15.78
CA ARG A 576 -1.44 7.15 17.06
C ARG A 576 0.02 7.16 17.54
N ASP A 577 0.50 8.33 17.92
CA ASP A 577 1.75 8.47 18.68
C ASP A 577 1.52 7.99 20.13
N SER A 578 2.30 7.01 20.58
CA SER A 578 2.25 6.51 21.97
C SER A 578 2.44 7.65 23.01
N ALA A 579 3.06 8.76 22.62
CA ALA A 579 3.22 9.95 23.43
C ALA A 579 1.87 10.65 23.69
N ASP A 580 0.95 10.67 22.73
CA ASP A 580 -0.37 11.29 22.88
C ASP A 580 -1.26 10.48 23.86
N PHE A 581 -1.12 9.14 23.86
CA PHE A 581 -1.78 8.28 24.85
C PHE A 581 -1.27 8.57 26.26
N GLY A 582 0.05 8.61 26.43
CA GLY A 582 0.67 8.97 27.70
C GLY A 582 0.22 10.32 28.23
N THR A 583 0.25 11.34 27.40
CA THR A 583 -0.15 12.72 27.77
C THR A 583 -1.62 12.80 28.22
N THR A 584 -2.51 12.06 27.54
CA THR A 584 -3.94 12.01 27.90
C THR A 584 -4.14 11.37 29.28
N ILE A 585 -3.45 10.25 29.55
CA ILE A 585 -3.55 9.55 30.84
C ILE A 585 -2.96 10.41 31.97
N HIS A 586 -1.77 11.01 31.80
CA HIS A 586 -1.16 11.91 32.79
C HIS A 586 -2.08 13.09 33.09
N GLY A 587 -2.68 13.70 32.06
CA GLY A 587 -3.62 14.80 32.24
C GLY A 587 -4.87 14.41 33.03
N ALA A 588 -5.39 13.20 32.81
CA ALA A 588 -6.57 12.70 33.54
C ALA A 588 -6.22 12.38 35.01
N LEU A 589 -5.07 11.72 35.26
CA LEU A 589 -4.59 11.47 36.61
C LEU A 589 -4.30 12.76 37.38
N ALA A 590 -3.72 13.76 36.72
CA ALA A 590 -3.48 15.07 37.33
C ALA A 590 -4.76 15.78 37.75
N ARG A 591 -5.81 15.76 36.91
CA ARG A 591 -7.14 16.30 37.29
C ARG A 591 -7.73 15.57 38.46
N TYR A 592 -7.72 14.21 38.39
CA TYR A 592 -8.27 13.37 39.46
C TYR A 592 -7.62 13.70 40.81
N PHE A 593 -6.28 13.65 40.90
CA PHE A 593 -5.53 13.88 42.15
C PHE A 593 -5.44 15.37 42.59
N SER A 594 -5.78 16.32 41.72
CA SER A 594 -5.95 17.70 42.10
C SER A 594 -7.19 17.92 42.96
N GLU A 595 -8.24 17.11 42.72
CA GLU A 595 -9.53 17.14 43.44
C GLU A 595 -9.57 16.16 44.62
N HIS A 596 -8.97 14.98 44.45
CA HIS A 596 -8.96 13.87 45.40
C HIS A 596 -7.53 13.62 45.93
N LYS A 597 -7.17 14.31 47.01
CA LYS A 597 -5.78 14.40 47.50
C LYS A 597 -5.33 13.25 48.40
N ASP A 598 -6.25 12.48 48.94
CA ASP A 598 -6.04 11.49 50.00
C ASP A 598 -6.81 10.18 49.79
N SER A 599 -7.40 9.99 48.61
CA SER A 599 -8.18 8.83 48.27
C SER A 599 -8.14 8.54 46.77
N CYS A 600 -8.27 7.26 46.41
CA CYS A 600 -8.41 6.83 45.01
C CYS A 600 -9.64 5.93 44.87
N ASP A 601 -10.70 6.45 44.23
CA ASP A 601 -11.89 5.70 43.85
C ASP A 601 -11.77 5.20 42.42
N TYR A 602 -11.82 3.89 42.26
CA TYR A 602 -11.64 3.25 40.96
C TYR A 602 -12.73 3.66 39.94
N LYS A 603 -14.01 3.72 40.36
CA LYS A 603 -15.11 4.03 39.45
C LYS A 603 -15.05 5.46 38.96
N LEU A 604 -14.77 6.38 39.88
CA LEU A 604 -14.65 7.80 39.55
C LEU A 604 -13.42 8.06 38.64
N LEU A 605 -12.30 7.40 38.92
CA LEU A 605 -11.12 7.51 38.09
C LEU A 605 -11.37 6.99 36.67
N CYS A 606 -12.02 5.84 36.53
CA CYS A 606 -12.40 5.32 35.20
C CYS A 606 -13.34 6.26 34.46
N PHE A 607 -14.34 6.83 35.14
CA PHE A 607 -15.27 7.80 34.54
C PHE A 607 -14.53 9.05 34.00
N MET A 608 -13.55 9.56 34.77
CA MET A 608 -12.77 10.72 34.33
C MET A 608 -11.86 10.36 33.14
N LEU A 609 -11.30 9.19 33.12
CA LEU A 609 -10.48 8.67 32.01
C LEU A 609 -11.33 8.47 30.75
N ASP A 610 -12.53 7.87 30.85
CA ASP A 610 -13.46 7.69 29.73
C ASP A 610 -13.85 9.05 29.11
N SER A 611 -14.01 10.10 29.95
CA SER A 611 -14.32 11.45 29.46
C SER A 611 -13.15 12.14 28.75
N ALA A 612 -11.92 11.78 29.08
CA ALA A 612 -10.70 12.38 28.55
C ALA A 612 -10.18 11.64 27.30
N PHE A 613 -10.49 10.36 27.18
CA PHE A 613 -9.95 9.51 26.15
C PHE A 613 -10.90 9.37 24.95
N LYS A 614 -10.34 9.52 23.73
CA LYS A 614 -11.03 9.22 22.47
C LYS A 614 -10.17 8.25 21.69
N ALA A 615 -10.64 7.03 21.52
CA ALA A 615 -9.96 6.03 20.72
C ALA A 615 -9.88 6.46 19.25
N SER A 616 -8.73 6.31 18.63
CA SER A 616 -8.53 6.52 17.20
C SER A 616 -8.55 5.20 16.41
N SER A 617 -8.42 4.07 17.12
CA SER A 617 -8.47 2.72 16.56
C SER A 617 -8.99 1.71 17.58
N SER A 618 -9.41 0.52 17.10
CA SER A 618 -9.82 -0.59 17.99
C SER A 618 -8.66 -1.10 18.86
N ILE A 619 -7.42 -0.92 18.45
CA ILE A 619 -6.23 -1.26 19.26
C ILE A 619 -6.11 -0.31 20.43
N ASP A 620 -6.29 1.00 20.20
CA ASP A 620 -6.26 2.01 21.26
C ASP A 620 -7.36 1.76 22.29
N GLU A 621 -8.55 1.37 21.83
CA GLU A 621 -9.68 1.03 22.68
C GLU A 621 -9.37 -0.18 23.56
N LEU A 622 -8.76 -1.21 22.99
CA LEU A 622 -8.32 -2.39 23.72
C LEU A 622 -7.24 -2.06 24.76
N GLU A 623 -6.21 -1.30 24.39
CA GLU A 623 -5.14 -0.87 25.32
C GLU A 623 -5.72 -0.04 26.46
N PHE A 624 -6.69 0.80 26.17
CA PHE A 624 -7.35 1.63 27.17
C PHE A 624 -8.20 0.79 28.14
N GLU A 625 -8.98 -0.18 27.64
CA GLU A 625 -9.73 -1.11 28.50
C GLU A 625 -8.81 -1.98 29.36
N MET A 626 -7.68 -2.43 28.80
CA MET A 626 -6.67 -3.16 29.57
C MET A 626 -6.05 -2.28 30.66
N LEU A 627 -5.84 -0.99 30.41
CA LEU A 627 -5.38 -0.04 31.42
C LEU A 627 -6.42 0.07 32.54
N LYS A 628 -7.72 0.27 32.21
CA LYS A 628 -8.79 0.39 33.21
C LYS A 628 -8.85 -0.82 34.15
N GLU A 629 -8.70 -2.03 33.65
CA GLU A 629 -8.67 -3.22 34.49
C GLU A 629 -7.48 -3.20 35.50
N ARG A 630 -6.33 -2.70 35.09
CA ARG A 630 -5.15 -2.55 35.95
C ARG A 630 -5.30 -1.44 36.98
N LEU A 631 -6.12 -0.42 36.72
CA LEU A 631 -6.36 0.68 37.65
C LEU A 631 -7.03 0.25 38.95
N LYS A 632 -7.65 -0.93 39.03
CA LYS A 632 -8.10 -1.51 40.29
C LYS A 632 -6.92 -1.66 41.25
N ARG A 633 -5.84 -2.31 40.77
CA ARG A 633 -4.60 -2.49 41.53
C ARG A 633 -3.93 -1.16 41.84
N PHE A 634 -3.92 -0.24 40.87
CA PHE A 634 -3.41 1.09 41.08
C PHE A 634 -4.13 1.82 42.23
N CYS A 635 -5.46 1.82 42.28
CA CYS A 635 -6.23 2.47 43.35
C CYS A 635 -5.99 1.83 44.71
N GLU A 636 -5.85 0.49 44.78
CA GLU A 636 -5.50 -0.21 46.01
C GLU A 636 -4.15 0.28 46.57
N LEU A 637 -3.13 0.34 45.71
CA LEU A 637 -1.79 0.79 46.09
C LEU A 637 -1.75 2.28 46.45
N GLN A 638 -2.53 3.11 45.76
CA GLN A 638 -2.66 4.52 46.12
C GLN A 638 -3.32 4.69 47.50
N ASN A 639 -4.39 3.98 47.78
CA ASN A 639 -5.07 4.04 49.09
C ASN A 639 -4.19 3.50 50.19
N GLU A 640 -3.36 2.47 49.94
CA GLU A 640 -2.34 2.01 50.88
C GLU A 640 -1.28 3.08 51.14
N HIS A 641 -0.84 3.79 50.10
CA HIS A 641 0.09 4.91 50.23
C HIS A 641 -0.52 6.06 51.08
N PHE A 642 -1.78 6.41 50.81
CA PHE A 642 -2.49 7.44 51.61
C PHE A 642 -2.71 7.00 53.06
N SER A 643 -2.99 5.73 53.32
CA SER A 643 -3.16 5.21 54.66
C SER A 643 -1.89 5.32 55.52
N ARG A 644 -0.73 5.44 54.88
CA ARG A 644 0.58 5.68 55.53
C ARG A 644 0.83 7.17 55.80
N GLY A 645 -0.18 8.04 55.69
CA GLY A 645 -0.14 9.48 56.03
C GLY A 645 0.34 10.36 54.88
N TRP A 646 0.45 9.83 53.66
CA TRP A 646 0.74 10.66 52.47
C TRP A 646 -0.50 11.30 51.90
N ARG A 647 -0.34 12.50 51.32
CA ARG A 647 -1.41 13.22 50.58
C ARG A 647 -0.84 13.91 49.35
N VAL A 648 -1.62 14.07 48.31
CA VAL A 648 -1.20 14.83 47.14
C VAL A 648 -1.07 16.31 47.44
N SER A 649 0.12 16.83 47.27
CA SER A 649 0.43 18.27 47.44
C SER A 649 0.21 19.05 46.13
N ALA A 650 0.73 18.50 45.01
CA ALA A 650 0.61 19.14 43.69
C ALA A 650 0.68 18.13 42.57
N CYS A 651 -0.01 18.41 41.44
CA CYS A 651 0.07 17.68 40.20
C CYS A 651 0.57 18.58 39.07
N GLU A 652 1.32 18.04 38.10
CA GLU A 652 1.80 18.72 36.89
C GLU A 652 2.51 20.06 37.23
N LYS A 653 3.27 20.08 38.33
CA LYS A 653 3.85 21.31 38.86
C LYS A 653 5.17 21.64 38.19
N GLU A 654 5.24 22.83 37.60
CA GLU A 654 6.50 23.39 37.11
C GLU A 654 7.32 23.96 38.26
N LEU A 655 8.56 23.59 38.33
CA LEU A 655 9.51 24.03 39.36
C LEU A 655 10.81 24.49 38.72
N LYS A 656 11.47 25.42 39.39
CA LYS A 656 12.82 25.85 39.07
C LYS A 656 13.64 25.87 40.39
N ASN A 657 14.86 25.36 40.31
CA ASN A 657 15.76 25.27 41.45
C ASN A 657 17.21 25.43 40.99
N GLU A 658 18.12 25.52 41.92
CA GLU A 658 19.55 25.46 41.67
C GLU A 658 20.13 24.20 42.35
N PHE A 659 20.89 23.42 41.59
CA PHE A 659 21.50 22.20 42.08
C PHE A 659 22.92 22.08 41.52
N CYS A 660 23.91 21.85 42.42
CA CYS A 660 25.33 21.83 42.08
C CYS A 660 25.78 23.12 41.32
N GLY A 661 25.23 24.29 41.62
CA GLY A 661 25.56 25.55 40.95
C GLY A 661 25.08 25.64 39.50
N ILE A 662 24.03 24.89 39.15
CA ILE A 662 23.37 24.92 37.84
C ILE A 662 21.87 25.15 38.04
N LYS A 663 21.28 25.98 37.19
CA LYS A 663 19.83 26.18 37.18
C LYS A 663 19.15 24.98 36.54
N ILE A 664 18.22 24.36 37.25
CA ILE A 664 17.40 23.27 36.78
C ILE A 664 15.92 23.62 36.76
N GLU A 665 15.20 23.14 35.78
CA GLU A 665 13.76 23.32 35.66
C GLU A 665 13.08 22.02 35.17
N GLY A 666 11.82 21.87 35.52
CA GLY A 666 11.05 20.73 35.07
C GLY A 666 9.63 20.73 35.58
N LYS A 667 8.84 19.88 35.00
CA LYS A 667 7.46 19.63 35.37
C LYS A 667 7.38 18.21 35.96
N ILE A 668 6.86 18.14 37.19
CA ILE A 668 6.73 16.89 37.95
C ILE A 668 5.26 16.47 37.90
N ASP A 669 5.01 15.19 37.54
CA ASP A 669 3.66 14.66 37.38
C ASP A 669 2.85 14.77 38.68
N ARG A 670 3.47 14.36 39.82
CA ARG A 670 2.82 14.47 41.15
C ARG A 670 3.84 14.61 42.26
N ILE A 671 3.51 15.41 43.23
CA ILE A 671 4.26 15.60 44.48
C ILE A 671 3.31 15.34 45.65
N ASP A 672 3.72 14.39 46.51
CA ASP A 672 2.99 14.08 47.74
C ASP A 672 3.75 14.61 48.97
N ILE A 673 3.01 14.89 50.03
CA ILE A 673 3.52 15.32 51.32
C ILE A 673 2.97 14.44 52.44
N ASN A 674 3.79 14.12 53.41
CA ASN A 674 3.34 13.41 54.62
C ASN A 674 3.12 14.34 55.80
N GLU A 675 2.63 13.79 56.91
CA GLU A 675 2.36 14.59 58.14
C GLU A 675 3.62 15.25 58.75
N ASN A 676 4.81 14.72 58.46
CA ASN A 676 6.11 15.26 58.91
C ASN A 676 6.66 16.36 57.98
N GLY A 677 5.95 16.68 56.91
CA GLY A 677 6.37 17.64 55.88
C GLY A 677 7.38 17.10 54.88
N GLU A 678 7.64 15.77 54.85
CA GLU A 678 8.50 15.18 53.85
C GLU A 678 7.79 15.12 52.49
N LEU A 679 8.55 15.41 51.44
CA LEU A 679 8.03 15.42 50.08
C LEU A 679 8.43 14.09 49.35
N CYS A 680 7.53 13.62 48.53
CA CYS A 680 7.74 12.46 47.68
C CYS A 680 7.35 12.80 46.22
N VAL A 681 8.22 12.55 45.26
CA VAL A 681 7.93 12.74 43.84
C VAL A 681 7.45 11.44 43.22
N ILE A 682 6.43 11.52 42.37
CA ILE A 682 5.88 10.40 41.62
C ILE A 682 5.88 10.77 40.13
N ASP A 683 6.40 9.87 39.32
CA ASP A 683 6.45 10.01 37.85
C ASP A 683 5.79 8.79 37.22
N TYR A 684 4.75 9.01 36.42
CA TYR A 684 3.98 7.97 35.78
C TYR A 684 4.63 7.51 34.48
N LYS A 685 4.61 6.23 34.18
CA LYS A 685 5.15 5.64 32.96
C LYS A 685 4.10 4.78 32.24
N THR A 686 3.70 5.19 31.06
CA THR A 686 2.84 4.44 30.16
C THR A 686 3.63 3.58 29.17
N GLY A 687 4.95 3.76 29.10
CA GLY A 687 5.89 2.97 28.31
C GLY A 687 6.82 2.13 29.20
N SER A 688 7.99 1.77 28.67
CA SER A 688 8.99 1.00 29.44
C SER A 688 9.59 1.85 30.56
N LEU A 689 9.75 1.25 31.74
CA LEU A 689 10.40 1.89 32.86
C LEU A 689 11.87 2.25 32.56
N PRO A 690 12.38 3.40 33.08
CA PRO A 690 13.78 3.76 32.98
C PRO A 690 14.70 2.69 33.59
N LYS A 691 15.90 2.51 33.03
CA LYS A 691 16.88 1.53 33.52
C LYS A 691 17.57 1.94 34.81
N ASN A 692 17.56 3.22 35.14
CA ASN A 692 18.15 3.78 36.39
C ASN A 692 17.21 4.83 36.98
N ASP A 693 17.57 5.36 38.14
CA ASP A 693 16.80 6.33 38.89
C ASP A 693 17.23 7.81 38.62
N LEU A 694 18.05 8.10 37.61
CA LEU A 694 18.60 9.42 37.37
C LEU A 694 17.52 10.50 37.23
N GLN A 695 16.36 10.17 36.60
CA GLN A 695 15.22 11.07 36.52
C GLN A 695 14.61 11.37 37.90
N LEU A 696 14.47 10.37 38.73
CA LEU A 696 13.97 10.57 40.12
C LEU A 696 14.96 11.39 40.96
N GLN A 697 16.28 11.19 40.82
CA GLN A 697 17.30 12.02 41.48
C GLN A 697 17.17 13.48 41.01
N PHE A 698 16.98 13.72 39.71
CA PHE A 698 16.76 15.08 39.18
C PHE A 698 15.48 15.73 39.75
N TYR A 699 14.37 15.01 39.81
CA TYR A 699 13.13 15.52 40.38
C TYR A 699 13.18 15.72 41.88
N LYS A 700 13.93 14.91 42.61
CA LYS A 700 14.22 15.11 44.03
C LYS A 700 15.04 16.40 44.23
N ALA A 701 16.10 16.60 43.45
CA ALA A 701 16.89 17.82 43.49
C ALA A 701 16.05 19.07 43.12
N LEU A 702 15.13 18.94 42.19
CA LEU A 702 14.25 20.02 41.73
C LEU A 702 13.23 20.44 42.83
N SER A 703 12.64 19.47 43.52
CA SER A 703 11.54 19.67 44.48
C SER A 703 11.97 19.70 45.95
N GLY A 704 13.18 19.27 46.26
CA GLY A 704 13.63 19.03 47.66
C GLY A 704 13.03 17.78 48.29
N ALA A 705 12.48 16.85 47.49
CA ALA A 705 11.85 15.64 47.96
C ALA A 705 12.91 14.62 48.47
N SER A 706 12.60 13.91 49.56
CA SER A 706 13.42 12.85 50.11
C SER A 706 13.24 11.52 49.39
N LYS A 707 12.02 11.30 48.84
CA LYS A 707 11.63 10.02 48.18
C LYS A 707 11.18 10.28 46.74
N GLY A 708 11.28 9.24 45.90
CA GLY A 708 10.79 9.31 44.53
C GLY A 708 10.50 7.92 43.98
N TYR A 709 9.42 7.82 43.23
CA TYR A 709 8.93 6.57 42.63
C TYR A 709 8.53 6.76 41.18
N PHE A 710 8.81 5.76 40.36
CA PHE A 710 8.11 5.53 39.13
C PHE A 710 6.87 4.69 39.41
N ILE A 711 5.76 4.97 38.73
CA ILE A 711 4.61 4.09 38.71
C ILE A 711 4.43 3.58 37.27
N ASP A 712 4.55 2.26 37.12
CA ASP A 712 4.39 1.60 35.84
C ASP A 712 2.90 1.40 35.52
N LEU A 713 2.33 2.27 34.71
CA LEU A 713 0.94 2.19 34.26
C LEU A 713 0.73 1.14 33.15
N LYS A 714 1.83 0.55 32.65
CA LYS A 714 1.74 -0.48 31.62
C LYS A 714 1.53 -1.87 32.17
N GLU A 715 2.19 -2.22 33.28
CA GLU A 715 2.24 -3.60 33.77
C GLU A 715 1.92 -3.72 35.28
N SER A 716 2.81 -3.29 36.17
CA SER A 716 2.75 -3.66 37.57
C SER A 716 1.92 -2.76 38.48
N MET A 717 1.73 -1.50 38.12
CA MET A 717 1.12 -0.43 38.94
C MET A 717 1.86 -0.13 40.26
N ASP A 718 3.01 -0.78 40.53
CA ASP A 718 3.75 -0.67 41.76
C ASP A 718 4.60 0.62 41.82
N PHE A 719 4.89 1.06 43.02
CA PHE A 719 5.85 2.12 43.32
C PHE A 719 7.29 1.58 43.22
N ASP A 720 8.03 1.98 42.18
CA ASP A 720 9.39 1.49 41.88
C ASP A 720 10.47 2.56 42.17
N GLU A 721 11.31 2.35 43.14
CA GLU A 721 12.46 3.22 43.49
C GLU A 721 13.66 3.05 42.56
N LYS A 722 13.67 2.06 41.69
CA LYS A 722 14.82 1.67 40.85
C LYS A 722 16.13 1.53 41.63
N LYS A 723 16.15 0.68 42.61
CA LYS A 723 17.38 0.36 43.35
C LYS A 723 18.47 -0.16 42.40
N PRO A 724 19.70 0.36 42.48
CA PRO A 724 20.77 -0.06 41.59
C PRO A 724 20.98 -1.57 41.70
N SER A 725 21.13 -2.26 40.57
CA SER A 725 21.42 -3.69 40.56
C SER A 725 22.82 -3.93 41.16
N GLN A 726 23.01 -5.00 41.90
CA GLN A 726 24.30 -5.35 42.52
C GLN A 726 25.46 -5.46 41.52
N ARG A 727 25.18 -5.54 40.21
CA ARG A 727 26.18 -5.69 39.14
C ARG A 727 26.45 -4.39 38.34
N ALA A 728 25.65 -3.34 38.49
CA ALA A 728 25.85 -2.07 37.79
C ALA A 728 26.34 -0.98 38.75
N LYS A 729 27.30 -0.16 38.32
CA LYS A 729 27.69 1.02 39.07
C LYS A 729 26.50 1.96 39.17
N PRO A 730 26.16 2.49 40.38
CA PRO A 730 25.08 3.46 40.50
C PRO A 730 25.42 4.70 39.67
N VAL A 731 24.42 5.24 38.97
CA VAL A 731 24.53 6.51 38.25
C VAL A 731 24.07 7.59 39.20
N ILE A 732 24.96 8.51 39.54
CA ILE A 732 24.71 9.61 40.50
C ILE A 732 24.60 10.91 39.74
N LEU A 733 23.56 11.69 40.03
CA LEU A 733 23.25 12.96 39.29
C LEU A 733 24.37 14.00 39.42
N GLU A 734 24.93 14.13 40.63
CA GLU A 734 26.07 15.03 40.92
C GLU A 734 27.28 14.69 40.02
N ASP A 735 27.59 13.40 39.90
CA ASP A 735 28.73 12.92 39.09
C ASP A 735 28.49 13.22 37.58
N GLU A 736 27.28 13.01 37.11
CA GLU A 736 26.94 13.30 35.71
C GLU A 736 26.99 14.80 35.39
N ILE A 737 26.52 15.64 36.31
CA ILE A 737 26.63 17.09 36.21
C ILE A 737 28.10 17.53 36.26
N GLN A 738 28.90 16.92 37.13
CA GLN A 738 30.33 17.25 37.20
C GLN A 738 31.08 16.86 35.92
N LYS A 739 30.78 15.71 35.33
CA LYS A 739 31.30 15.32 33.99
C LYS A 739 31.00 16.33 32.92
N ILE A 740 29.79 16.88 32.92
CA ILE A 740 29.39 17.92 31.94
C ILE A 740 30.15 19.22 32.19
N LYS A 741 30.31 19.63 33.47
CA LYS A 741 31.12 20.80 33.81
C LYS A 741 32.58 20.63 33.37
N ASP A 742 33.17 19.48 33.66
CA ASP A 742 34.54 19.17 33.27
C ASP A 742 34.70 19.13 31.75
N PHE A 743 33.69 18.62 31.04
CA PHE A 743 33.65 18.60 29.58
C PHE A 743 33.69 20.03 28.99
N PHE A 744 32.97 20.99 29.58
CA PHE A 744 32.95 22.37 29.10
C PHE A 744 34.10 23.25 29.64
N ALA A 745 34.72 22.91 30.79
CA ALA A 745 35.80 23.69 31.42
C ALA A 745 37.07 23.87 30.57
N GLY A 746 37.30 23.00 29.59
CA GLY A 746 38.46 23.07 28.69
C GLY A 746 38.13 23.57 27.24
N GLN A 747 36.90 24.03 26.99
CA GLN A 747 36.42 24.24 25.61
C GLN A 747 36.05 25.71 25.30
N ASN A 748 36.96 26.63 25.45
CA ASN A 748 36.77 28.08 25.19
C ASN A 748 36.35 28.39 23.74
N ASP A 749 36.68 27.52 22.78
CA ASP A 749 36.39 27.69 21.34
C ASP A 749 35.18 26.87 20.82
N GLY A 750 34.36 26.34 21.72
CA GLY A 750 33.22 25.49 21.38
C GLY A 750 33.56 23.99 21.45
N PHE A 751 32.54 23.17 21.62
CA PHE A 751 32.69 21.71 21.71
C PHE A 751 32.53 21.02 20.36
N VAL A 752 33.20 19.88 20.21
CA VAL A 752 33.08 19.06 19.01
C VAL A 752 31.82 18.18 19.16
N CYS A 753 30.91 18.34 18.21
CA CYS A 753 29.70 17.56 18.14
C CYS A 753 29.99 16.20 17.51
N SER A 754 30.10 15.14 18.32
CA SER A 754 30.32 13.79 17.84
C SER A 754 29.34 12.82 18.47
N CYS A 755 28.86 11.87 17.72
CA CYS A 755 27.91 10.85 18.19
C CYS A 755 28.59 9.56 18.69
N GLY A 756 29.92 9.48 18.66
CA GLY A 756 30.69 8.32 19.16
C GLY A 756 30.32 6.97 18.54
N GLY A 757 29.70 6.93 17.37
CA GLY A 757 29.38 5.71 16.64
C GLY A 757 28.29 4.82 17.25
N LYS A 758 27.61 5.26 18.32
CA LYS A 758 26.51 4.49 18.92
C LYS A 758 25.20 4.76 18.17
N GLU A 759 24.52 3.70 17.75
CA GLU A 759 23.15 3.79 17.24
C GLU A 759 22.23 4.33 18.34
N HIS A 760 21.85 5.57 18.24
CA HIS A 760 20.85 6.19 19.08
C HIS A 760 19.53 6.17 18.34
N GLY A 761 18.55 5.48 18.87
CA GLY A 761 17.19 5.31 18.40
C GLY A 761 16.69 6.21 17.24
N TYR A 762 15.56 6.03 16.75
CA TYR A 762 15.06 6.54 15.47
C TYR A 762 15.05 8.07 15.24
N SER A 763 15.34 8.87 16.28
CA SER A 763 15.33 10.34 16.21
C SER A 763 16.51 10.90 15.42
N PHE A 764 16.21 11.64 14.34
CA PHE A 764 17.21 12.28 13.47
C PHE A 764 18.27 11.30 12.91
N LYS A 765 17.88 10.04 12.67
CA LYS A 765 18.78 8.97 12.23
C LYS A 765 19.56 9.35 10.96
N GLU A 766 18.90 9.97 9.99
CA GLU A 766 19.51 10.40 8.73
C GLU A 766 20.53 11.53 8.93
N LEU A 767 20.19 12.52 9.79
CA LEU A 767 21.11 13.60 10.15
C LEU A 767 22.33 13.08 10.91
N LEU A 768 22.10 12.17 11.89
CA LEU A 768 23.16 11.57 12.68
C LEU A 768 24.08 10.68 11.85
N LYS A 769 23.56 10.04 10.79
CA LYS A 769 24.33 9.25 9.84
C LYS A 769 24.99 10.10 8.73
N GLY A 770 24.68 11.39 8.65
CA GLY A 770 25.14 12.28 7.58
C GLY A 770 24.46 12.02 6.23
N GLN A 771 23.23 11.54 6.26
CA GLN A 771 22.42 11.21 5.09
C GLN A 771 21.49 12.40 4.70
N LEU A 772 22.07 13.57 4.47
CA LEU A 772 21.36 14.70 3.86
C LEU A 772 21.94 15.03 2.51
#